data_b2ee079961743cdddf61fb7702b6056f
#
_entry.id   b2ee079961743cdddf61fb7702b6056f
#
_cell.length_a   1.000
_cell.length_b   1.000
_cell.length_c   1.000
_cell.angle_alpha   90.00
_cell.angle_beta   90.00
_cell.angle_gamma   90.00
#
_symmetry.space_group_name_H-M   'P 1'
#
loop_
_entity.id
_entity.type
_entity.pdbx_description
1 polymer ?
#
loop_
_entity_poly.entity_id
_entity_poly.type
_entity_poly.pdbx_seq_one_letter_code
_entity_poly.pdbx_strand_id
1 'polypeptide(L)'
;MVIRLSERRGKEVVFFDKEVANDIKKYEIGSVCLFQGSSDKQAEVLNRLQAKSKIPLLVCIDGETGVGMRFGDVTPFPDQLTIGATNDAAIAYKIGRAIGVQCKRAGIQVNYAPVVDINNNPDNPVINFRSFGEDKYKVALYGTRIMKGMQDEGIMACAKHFPGHGDVAVDSHLDLPVIQKSMQQLDSLELYPFKAMIKEKVGSMMVAHLYIPAIDTTRNQATSLSKKNVTGLLRDQLKFNGLTFTDALEMKGVAKFYPQGEAAVQSLIAGNDMLCLPGDIKGSIKKTRKAIRKDKLSWKDIDEKVKKVLLAKYNLGLDTLKPILVPSIAQDLNAQVDDLKKEVYENAITLLCQDDSSALPLKRLKKVAYVGFGIDAENRFAKRLKDTYNADCFYLNYHADSAKANAIARQLQTGYDAVVIGMHKYSKYPARNFGISQTSVDLMHQLQQKNNTVSFVFGNPYAIKNIADAKNIVACYEDDSLMHDVAINLLAGAITPKGKLPVTVNNKFHYGAGITTKYYFPVVQPELAGLDGKTLTTIDSIAANAISKGATPGCVVLAAKDGKIGFYKAYGYMGYDHKEPVTPQTVYDMASVTKISATNVSVMKLYEEGRLDIQKTLGDYLPWVRGSDKAGLKLTDILLHQAGLVSFIPFYRETIDVKTGRPKPGFYHTEPDELYSIRVAENMYMRKDWADTLNNRIVKSKLGKPHKYVYSDNDFILLGRVVEQITGMPLNEYVRKTFYQPLGMISTTFKPREHEPINTIAPTEKEKLFRLQQLRGDVHDPGTAMFGGVAGHAGLFSDAYDLALLYQMLLNGGELNGMRLLKKETIDYFTAYHSDISRRGIGFDKPEKDNATNKSPYPSLSVSPLTFGHTGYTGIGVWADPKYNLLYIFFSNRVNPDGGENNKLSSLNVRSDIQEVIYKAMFKKAKAEVAVKKTDLVKSKK
;
A
#
# COMPACT_ATOMS: atom_id res chain seq x y z
N MET A 1 5.37 26.76 39.27
CA MET A 1 5.72 27.42 38.00
C MET A 1 6.47 26.45 37.15
N VAL A 2 6.18 26.43 35.84
CA VAL A 2 6.92 25.66 34.82
C VAL A 2 7.76 26.64 34.04
N ILE A 3 9.06 26.45 33.99
CA ILE A 3 9.99 27.37 33.35
C ILE A 3 10.67 26.72 32.14
N ARG A 4 11.08 27.54 31.19
CA ARG A 4 11.68 27.11 29.91
C ARG A 4 13.13 26.62 30.19
N LEU A 5 13.49 25.47 29.59
CA LEU A 5 14.84 24.90 29.68
C LEU A 5 15.73 25.24 28.48
N SER A 6 15.15 25.38 27.32
CA SER A 6 15.88 25.69 26.08
C SER A 6 15.03 26.47 25.09
N GLU A 7 15.68 27.13 24.13
CA GLU A 7 14.99 27.75 22.99
C GLU A 7 15.87 27.72 21.73
N ARG A 8 15.25 27.88 20.59
CA ARG A 8 15.96 28.07 19.31
C ARG A 8 16.16 29.56 19.04
N ARG A 9 17.42 29.97 18.82
CA ARG A 9 17.83 31.30 18.38
C ARG A 9 18.46 31.20 16.99
N GLY A 10 17.68 31.45 15.97
CA GLY A 10 18.13 31.22 14.59
C GLY A 10 18.36 29.72 14.32
N LYS A 11 19.60 29.34 14.00
CA LYS A 11 19.99 27.94 13.77
C LYS A 11 20.48 27.23 15.06
N GLU A 12 20.78 27.98 16.13
CA GLU A 12 21.34 27.44 17.35
C GLU A 12 20.27 27.10 18.40
N VAL A 13 20.54 26.12 19.23
CA VAL A 13 19.75 25.78 20.40
C VAL A 13 20.52 26.26 21.66
N VAL A 14 19.90 27.15 22.42
CA VAL A 14 20.46 27.69 23.66
C VAL A 14 19.78 27.01 24.84
N PHE A 15 20.58 26.46 25.75
CA PHE A 15 20.12 25.92 27.03
C PHE A 15 20.31 26.94 28.15
N PHE A 16 19.28 27.08 29.01
CA PHE A 16 19.27 27.95 30.18
C PHE A 16 19.61 27.19 31.46
N ASP A 17 20.41 26.14 31.39
CA ASP A 17 20.66 25.21 32.50
C ASP A 17 21.27 25.90 33.73
N LYS A 18 22.13 26.93 33.54
CA LYS A 18 22.71 27.72 34.66
C LYS A 18 21.69 28.64 35.31
N GLU A 19 20.91 29.35 34.52
CA GLU A 19 19.82 30.21 34.96
C GLU A 19 18.74 29.42 35.70
N VAL A 20 18.29 28.31 35.07
CA VAL A 20 17.30 27.40 35.67
C VAL A 20 17.83 26.80 36.97
N ALA A 21 19.10 26.40 37.07
CA ALA A 21 19.70 25.91 38.31
C ALA A 21 19.71 26.99 39.43
N ASN A 22 19.97 28.26 39.08
CA ASN A 22 19.90 29.37 40.01
C ASN A 22 18.46 29.64 40.49
N ASP A 23 17.49 29.58 39.58
CA ASP A 23 16.08 29.76 39.93
C ASP A 23 15.54 28.60 40.78
N ILE A 24 15.97 27.35 40.52
CA ILE A 24 15.68 26.21 41.41
C ILE A 24 16.23 26.48 42.82
N LYS A 25 17.48 26.91 42.94
CA LYS A 25 18.12 27.19 44.23
C LYS A 25 17.47 28.38 44.97
N LYS A 26 17.12 29.44 44.23
CA LYS A 26 16.65 30.69 44.81
C LYS A 26 15.16 30.75 45.11
N TYR A 27 14.37 30.16 44.23
CA TYR A 27 12.91 30.24 44.24
C TYR A 27 12.23 28.89 44.42
N GLU A 28 13.00 27.81 44.55
CA GLU A 28 12.50 26.43 44.68
C GLU A 28 11.52 26.07 43.53
N ILE A 29 11.91 26.45 42.32
CA ILE A 29 11.13 26.09 41.12
C ILE A 29 11.00 24.57 41.03
N GLY A 30 9.77 24.07 40.90
CA GLY A 30 9.46 22.65 40.96
C GLY A 30 9.16 21.99 39.61
N SER A 31 9.22 22.73 38.48
CA SER A 31 8.88 22.17 37.16
C SER A 31 9.62 22.89 36.05
N VAL A 32 9.97 22.14 34.99
CA VAL A 32 10.60 22.65 33.76
C VAL A 32 9.84 22.16 32.54
N CYS A 33 9.90 22.93 31.44
CA CYS A 33 9.37 22.53 30.14
C CYS A 33 10.52 22.40 29.15
N LEU A 34 10.57 21.26 28.49
CA LEU A 34 11.52 20.97 27.42
C LEU A 34 11.06 21.56 26.11
N PHE A 35 12.00 22.17 25.40
CA PHE A 35 11.84 22.65 24.04
C PHE A 35 12.93 22.05 23.15
N GLN A 36 13.50 22.81 22.22
CA GLN A 36 14.46 22.30 21.24
C GLN A 36 15.75 21.78 21.91
N GLY A 37 16.31 20.73 21.31
CA GLY A 37 17.59 20.13 21.73
C GLY A 37 17.79 18.75 21.11
N SER A 38 18.94 18.12 21.39
CA SER A 38 19.14 16.69 21.14
C SER A 38 18.73 15.89 22.38
N SER A 39 18.36 14.64 22.19
CA SER A 39 17.87 13.78 23.26
C SER A 39 18.94 13.54 24.37
N ASP A 40 20.20 13.34 23.97
CA ASP A 40 21.34 13.18 24.90
C ASP A 40 21.57 14.43 25.72
N LYS A 41 21.61 15.60 25.07
CA LYS A 41 21.83 16.88 25.79
C LYS A 41 20.70 17.19 26.76
N GLN A 42 19.47 16.95 26.38
CA GLN A 42 18.30 17.10 27.25
C GLN A 42 18.44 16.21 28.51
N ALA A 43 18.77 14.92 28.30
CA ALA A 43 18.94 13.96 29.39
C ALA A 43 20.05 14.35 30.34
N GLU A 44 21.23 14.77 29.85
CA GLU A 44 22.34 15.27 30.68
C GLU A 44 21.96 16.49 31.51
N VAL A 45 21.29 17.48 30.87
CA VAL A 45 20.87 18.69 31.57
C VAL A 45 19.83 18.37 32.64
N LEU A 46 18.85 17.53 32.33
CA LEU A 46 17.83 17.10 33.28
C LEU A 46 18.45 16.37 34.49
N ASN A 47 19.35 15.43 34.27
CA ASN A 47 20.03 14.73 35.38
C ASN A 47 20.76 15.71 36.32
N ARG A 48 21.46 16.69 35.75
CA ARG A 48 22.13 17.73 36.57
C ARG A 48 21.17 18.61 37.36
N LEU A 49 20.01 18.97 36.75
CA LEU A 49 19.02 19.81 37.43
C LEU A 49 18.23 19.03 38.48
N GLN A 50 17.88 17.78 38.21
CA GLN A 50 17.24 16.89 39.18
C GLN A 50 18.11 16.70 40.43
N ALA A 51 19.42 16.49 40.26
CA ALA A 51 20.38 16.36 41.37
C ALA A 51 20.50 17.62 42.23
N LYS A 52 20.16 18.81 41.70
CA LYS A 52 20.18 20.08 42.42
C LYS A 52 18.86 20.44 43.11
N SER A 53 17.79 19.76 42.77
CA SER A 53 16.46 20.06 43.28
C SER A 53 16.18 19.28 44.58
N LYS A 54 15.73 19.97 45.65
CA LYS A 54 15.33 19.29 46.89
C LYS A 54 14.12 18.38 46.74
N ILE A 55 13.17 18.79 45.91
CA ILE A 55 12.00 18.02 45.52
C ILE A 55 12.12 17.80 44.02
N PRO A 56 12.05 16.55 43.51
CA PRO A 56 12.25 16.27 42.11
C PRO A 56 11.40 17.15 41.18
N LEU A 57 11.99 17.61 40.08
CA LEU A 57 11.32 18.47 39.12
C LEU A 57 10.27 17.71 38.36
N LEU A 58 9.10 18.29 38.21
CA LEU A 58 8.13 17.81 37.27
C LEU A 58 8.52 18.28 35.86
N VAL A 59 8.89 17.36 34.99
CA VAL A 59 9.34 17.64 33.62
C VAL A 59 8.15 17.57 32.66
N CYS A 60 7.92 18.68 31.97
CA CYS A 60 6.85 18.83 30.97
C CYS A 60 7.45 18.94 29.57
N ILE A 61 6.68 18.56 28.54
CA ILE A 61 6.99 18.78 27.13
C ILE A 61 5.73 19.17 26.37
N ASP A 62 5.88 19.98 25.36
CA ASP A 62 4.85 20.20 24.34
C ASP A 62 5.18 19.31 23.13
N GLY A 63 4.77 18.06 23.22
CA GLY A 63 5.08 16.98 22.27
C GLY A 63 3.84 16.37 21.64
N GLU A 64 3.09 17.13 20.86
CA GLU A 64 1.85 16.70 20.20
C GLU A 64 2.10 15.51 19.26
N THR A 65 3.23 15.53 18.56
CA THR A 65 3.70 14.45 17.69
C THR A 65 4.85 13.63 18.32
N GLY A 66 4.85 13.50 19.65
CA GLY A 66 5.91 12.85 20.41
C GLY A 66 7.10 13.76 20.67
N VAL A 67 8.15 13.21 21.31
CA VAL A 67 9.34 14.00 21.66
C VAL A 67 10.10 14.51 20.45
N GLY A 68 9.94 13.87 19.27
CA GLY A 68 10.50 14.30 17.99
C GLY A 68 10.00 15.67 17.51
N MET A 69 8.89 16.19 18.04
CA MET A 69 8.46 17.57 17.82
C MET A 69 9.49 18.58 18.35
N ARG A 70 10.27 18.20 19.35
CA ARG A 70 11.21 19.06 20.08
C ARG A 70 12.66 18.61 19.96
N PHE A 71 12.91 17.30 19.86
CA PHE A 71 14.24 16.73 19.80
C PHE A 71 14.67 16.52 18.36
N GLY A 72 15.77 17.18 17.95
CA GLY A 72 16.20 17.20 16.56
C GLY A 72 16.77 15.88 16.02
N ASP A 73 17.05 14.93 16.89
CA ASP A 73 17.59 13.60 16.62
C ASP A 73 16.52 12.49 16.75
N VAL A 74 15.25 12.88 16.96
CA VAL A 74 14.11 11.97 17.03
C VAL A 74 13.10 12.33 15.95
N THR A 75 12.65 11.35 15.21
CA THR A 75 11.60 11.53 14.18
C THR A 75 10.24 11.75 14.85
N PRO A 76 9.48 12.79 14.48
CA PRO A 76 8.13 12.98 15.00
C PRO A 76 7.14 11.96 14.43
N PHE A 77 6.10 11.64 15.19
CA PHE A 77 4.90 10.97 14.69
C PHE A 77 4.12 11.90 13.75
N PRO A 78 3.16 11.36 12.96
CA PRO A 78 2.33 12.17 12.08
C PRO A 78 1.51 13.23 12.84
N ASP A 79 1.15 14.31 12.14
CA ASP A 79 0.24 15.32 12.66
C ASP A 79 -1.12 14.69 13.04
N GLN A 80 -1.81 15.26 14.02
CA GLN A 80 -3.10 14.71 14.49
C GLN A 80 -4.15 14.67 13.38
N LEU A 81 -4.09 15.58 12.41
CA LEU A 81 -4.99 15.56 11.27
C LEU A 81 -4.80 14.31 10.40
N THR A 82 -3.54 13.87 10.22
CA THR A 82 -3.21 12.62 9.53
C THR A 82 -3.75 11.41 10.29
N ILE A 83 -3.60 11.40 11.62
CA ILE A 83 -4.20 10.34 12.47
C ILE A 83 -5.73 10.38 12.37
N GLY A 84 -6.33 11.57 12.33
CA GLY A 84 -7.77 11.77 12.14
C GLY A 84 -8.31 11.27 10.79
N ALA A 85 -7.46 11.20 9.76
CA ALA A 85 -7.82 10.64 8.47
C ALA A 85 -7.90 9.11 8.48
N THR A 86 -7.30 8.42 9.46
CA THR A 86 -7.48 6.99 9.65
C THR A 86 -8.91 6.68 10.09
N ASN A 87 -9.42 5.53 9.75
CA ASN A 87 -10.75 5.13 10.22
C ASN A 87 -10.65 4.09 11.35
N ASP A 88 -9.56 4.15 12.12
CA ASP A 88 -9.25 3.21 13.21
C ASP A 88 -8.69 3.93 14.44
N ALA A 89 -9.51 4.06 15.47
CA ALA A 89 -9.13 4.68 16.73
C ALA A 89 -8.10 3.85 17.55
N ALA A 90 -7.88 2.57 17.22
CA ALA A 90 -6.84 1.76 17.85
C ALA A 90 -5.44 2.27 17.46
N ILE A 91 -5.30 2.82 16.26
CA ILE A 91 -4.05 3.46 15.81
C ILE A 91 -3.71 4.67 16.70
N ALA A 92 -4.69 5.51 17.02
CA ALA A 92 -4.49 6.64 17.93
C ALA A 92 -4.02 6.16 19.32
N TYR A 93 -4.56 5.06 19.85
CA TYR A 93 -4.08 4.48 21.11
C TYR A 93 -2.62 4.00 21.01
N LYS A 94 -2.25 3.31 19.92
CA LYS A 94 -0.85 2.86 19.70
C LYS A 94 0.13 4.04 19.65
N ILE A 95 -0.24 5.10 18.94
CA ILE A 95 0.55 6.34 18.90
C ILE A 95 0.67 6.95 20.29
N GLY A 96 -0.43 7.05 21.05
CA GLY A 96 -0.41 7.52 22.42
C GLY A 96 0.52 6.71 23.32
N ARG A 97 0.50 5.38 23.22
CA ARG A 97 1.43 4.51 23.94
C ARG A 97 2.89 4.77 23.55
N ALA A 98 3.17 4.87 22.25
CA ALA A 98 4.54 5.11 21.77
C ALA A 98 5.06 6.47 22.24
N ILE A 99 4.23 7.52 22.24
CA ILE A 99 4.57 8.83 22.82
C ILE A 99 4.83 8.69 24.33
N GLY A 100 4.00 7.92 25.05
CA GLY A 100 4.19 7.62 26.46
C GLY A 100 5.53 6.95 26.74
N VAL A 101 5.90 5.92 25.98
CA VAL A 101 7.20 5.23 26.05
C VAL A 101 8.35 6.21 25.80
N GLN A 102 8.24 7.06 24.77
CA GLN A 102 9.25 8.10 24.49
C GLN A 102 9.39 9.07 25.66
N CYS A 103 8.29 9.59 26.20
CA CYS A 103 8.32 10.51 27.34
C CYS A 103 8.97 9.86 28.57
N LYS A 104 8.57 8.63 28.90
CA LYS A 104 9.15 7.87 30.03
C LYS A 104 10.65 7.66 29.86
N ARG A 105 11.11 7.26 28.68
CA ARG A 105 12.53 7.06 28.36
C ARG A 105 13.34 8.36 28.43
N ALA A 106 12.72 9.49 28.09
CA ALA A 106 13.34 10.83 28.13
C ALA A 106 13.22 11.49 29.50
N GLY A 107 12.62 10.84 30.51
CA GLY A 107 12.46 11.41 31.88
C GLY A 107 11.41 12.50 31.98
N ILE A 108 10.39 12.47 31.13
CA ILE A 108 9.27 13.41 31.03
C ILE A 108 8.05 12.79 31.72
N GLN A 109 7.36 13.57 32.57
CA GLN A 109 6.18 13.13 33.30
C GLN A 109 4.87 13.69 32.76
N VAL A 110 4.90 14.85 32.12
CA VAL A 110 3.69 15.51 31.57
C VAL A 110 3.92 15.85 30.12
N ASN A 111 3.03 15.40 29.26
CA ASN A 111 2.99 15.85 27.87
C ASN A 111 1.77 16.75 27.63
N TYR A 112 1.98 17.95 27.10
CA TYR A 112 0.91 18.89 26.71
C TYR A 112 0.27 18.44 25.39
N ALA A 113 -0.34 17.27 25.44
CA ALA A 113 -1.06 16.58 24.37
C ALA A 113 -2.14 15.66 24.99
N PRO A 114 -3.18 15.33 24.23
CA PRO A 114 -3.48 15.71 22.86
C PRO A 114 -4.14 17.09 22.70
N VAL A 115 -4.09 17.65 21.49
CA VAL A 115 -4.97 18.74 21.07
C VAL A 115 -6.35 18.16 20.81
N VAL A 116 -7.36 18.67 21.49
CA VAL A 116 -8.76 18.24 21.35
C VAL A 116 -9.68 19.39 20.90
N ASP A 117 -9.08 20.43 20.33
CA ASP A 117 -9.79 21.49 19.65
C ASP A 117 -10.42 20.96 18.37
N ILE A 118 -11.67 21.33 18.09
CA ILE A 118 -12.39 20.94 16.89
C ILE A 118 -12.07 21.94 15.78
N ASN A 119 -11.47 21.51 14.68
CA ASN A 119 -11.08 22.41 13.58
C ASN A 119 -12.26 22.71 12.65
N ASN A 120 -13.18 23.53 13.07
CA ASN A 120 -14.37 23.94 12.31
C ASN A 120 -14.17 25.23 11.47
N ASN A 121 -12.98 25.82 11.51
CA ASN A 121 -12.56 26.94 10.68
C ASN A 121 -11.34 26.55 9.82
N PRO A 122 -11.49 26.40 8.47
CA PRO A 122 -10.39 26.02 7.60
C PRO A 122 -9.24 27.05 7.56
N ASP A 123 -9.55 28.31 7.87
CA ASP A 123 -8.57 29.41 7.91
C ASP A 123 -7.93 29.61 9.30
N ASN A 124 -8.20 28.73 10.26
CA ASN A 124 -7.59 28.81 11.58
C ASN A 124 -6.07 28.77 11.48
N PRO A 125 -5.36 29.84 11.95
CA PRO A 125 -3.91 29.92 11.80
C PRO A 125 -3.13 29.15 12.88
N VAL A 126 -3.82 28.55 13.87
CA VAL A 126 -3.17 27.93 15.05
C VAL A 126 -3.45 26.45 15.16
N ILE A 127 -4.68 26.01 15.02
CA ILE A 127 -5.10 24.62 15.26
C ILE A 127 -4.94 23.80 13.98
N ASN A 128 -5.80 23.99 12.99
CA ASN A 128 -5.71 23.41 11.66
C ASN A 128 -5.22 21.93 11.66
N PHE A 129 -4.00 21.64 11.15
CA PHE A 129 -3.40 20.29 11.10
C PHE A 129 -3.10 19.66 12.46
N ARG A 130 -3.14 20.45 13.56
CA ARG A 130 -2.93 19.96 14.92
C ARG A 130 -4.17 19.28 15.51
N SER A 131 -5.37 19.47 14.93
CA SER A 131 -6.62 18.81 15.32
C SER A 131 -6.79 17.45 14.63
N PHE A 132 -7.57 16.54 15.22
CA PHE A 132 -8.03 15.30 14.55
C PHE A 132 -9.09 15.54 13.47
N GLY A 133 -9.60 16.77 13.32
CA GLY A 133 -10.57 17.16 12.33
C GLY A 133 -11.68 18.06 12.85
N GLU A 134 -12.79 18.13 12.09
CA GLU A 134 -13.94 18.98 12.38
C GLU A 134 -15.09 18.30 13.12
N ASP A 135 -15.07 16.97 13.21
CA ASP A 135 -16.12 16.20 13.87
C ASP A 135 -15.83 16.02 15.37
N LYS A 136 -16.70 16.55 16.20
CA LYS A 136 -16.54 16.52 17.67
C LYS A 136 -16.46 15.11 18.26
N TYR A 137 -17.15 14.14 17.67
CA TYR A 137 -17.16 12.76 18.15
C TYR A 137 -15.82 12.07 17.84
N LYS A 138 -15.29 12.28 16.62
CA LYS A 138 -13.99 11.79 16.22
C LYS A 138 -12.87 12.44 17.05
N VAL A 139 -12.88 13.77 17.20
CA VAL A 139 -11.90 14.48 18.03
C VAL A 139 -11.91 13.98 19.46
N ALA A 140 -13.09 13.78 20.07
CA ALA A 140 -13.22 13.22 21.40
C ALA A 140 -12.69 11.78 21.48
N LEU A 141 -13.05 10.92 20.53
CA LEU A 141 -12.64 9.51 20.50
C LEU A 141 -11.11 9.38 20.34
N TYR A 142 -10.54 10.03 19.33
CA TYR A 142 -9.09 9.93 19.04
C TYR A 142 -8.25 10.60 20.13
N GLY A 143 -8.69 11.76 20.64
CA GLY A 143 -8.08 12.42 21.78
C GLY A 143 -8.05 11.54 23.04
N THR A 144 -9.17 10.91 23.39
CA THR A 144 -9.21 9.98 24.54
C THR A 144 -8.34 8.75 24.33
N ARG A 145 -8.19 8.24 23.09
CA ARG A 145 -7.32 7.11 22.78
C ARG A 145 -5.84 7.46 22.94
N ILE A 146 -5.39 8.62 22.42
CA ILE A 146 -4.02 9.10 22.64
C ILE A 146 -3.74 9.32 24.12
N MET A 147 -4.66 10.01 24.80
CA MET A 147 -4.57 10.23 26.26
C MET A 147 -4.37 8.90 27.01
N LYS A 148 -5.27 7.92 26.77
CA LYS A 148 -5.17 6.62 27.43
C LYS A 148 -3.85 5.92 27.13
N GLY A 149 -3.40 5.93 25.88
CA GLY A 149 -2.11 5.34 25.52
C GLY A 149 -0.95 5.96 26.32
N MET A 150 -0.90 7.28 26.46
CA MET A 150 0.13 7.94 27.28
C MET A 150 -0.02 7.63 28.78
N GLN A 151 -1.25 7.67 29.31
CA GLN A 151 -1.49 7.47 30.75
C GLN A 151 -1.25 6.01 31.17
N ASP A 152 -1.50 5.03 30.30
CA ASP A 152 -1.18 3.62 30.55
C ASP A 152 0.34 3.36 30.65
N GLU A 153 1.17 4.24 30.06
CA GLU A 153 2.63 4.22 30.22
C GLU A 153 3.13 5.06 31.43
N GLY A 154 2.19 5.65 32.21
CA GLY A 154 2.49 6.44 33.39
C GLY A 154 2.82 7.92 33.11
N ILE A 155 2.46 8.44 31.92
CA ILE A 155 2.66 9.85 31.56
C ILE A 155 1.34 10.61 31.70
N MET A 156 1.36 11.72 32.41
CA MET A 156 0.21 12.58 32.53
C MET A 156 -0.08 13.29 31.21
N ALA A 157 -1.20 12.97 30.58
CA ALA A 157 -1.69 13.68 29.40
C ALA A 157 -2.32 15.02 29.81
N CYS A 158 -2.26 16.00 28.92
CA CYS A 158 -2.81 17.33 29.11
C CYS A 158 -3.69 17.74 27.93
N ALA A 159 -5.01 17.64 28.08
CA ALA A 159 -5.94 18.04 27.03
C ALA A 159 -5.89 19.56 26.83
N LYS A 160 -5.84 19.99 25.56
CA LYS A 160 -5.72 21.41 25.21
C LYS A 160 -6.49 21.75 23.94
N HIS A 161 -6.91 23.03 23.81
CA HIS A 161 -6.76 24.21 24.65
C HIS A 161 -8.12 24.61 25.21
N PHE A 162 -8.41 24.30 26.47
CA PHE A 162 -9.73 24.56 27.09
C PHE A 162 -10.07 26.07 27.11
N PRO A 163 -11.30 26.48 26.75
CA PRO A 163 -12.49 25.70 26.46
C PRO A 163 -12.72 25.36 24.97
N GLY A 164 -11.71 25.48 24.10
CA GLY A 164 -11.74 25.19 22.67
C GLY A 164 -11.21 26.33 21.81
N HIS A 165 -10.18 26.06 21.01
CA HIS A 165 -9.44 27.03 20.20
C HIS A 165 -9.65 26.87 18.70
N GLY A 166 -10.59 25.97 18.27
CA GLY A 166 -10.74 25.56 16.89
C GLY A 166 -11.39 26.55 15.95
N ASP A 167 -12.15 27.54 16.50
CA ASP A 167 -12.92 28.52 15.72
C ASP A 167 -12.35 29.94 15.83
N VAL A 168 -11.05 30.09 15.69
CA VAL A 168 -10.41 31.42 15.73
C VAL A 168 -9.83 31.77 14.36
N ALA A 169 -9.85 33.07 14.04
CA ALA A 169 -9.22 33.64 12.86
C ALA A 169 -7.93 34.43 13.15
N VAL A 170 -7.56 34.54 14.43
CA VAL A 170 -6.39 35.29 14.89
C VAL A 170 -5.48 34.39 15.72
N ASP A 171 -4.18 34.51 15.52
CA ASP A 171 -3.16 33.79 16.29
C ASP A 171 -3.01 34.35 17.70
N SER A 172 -3.24 33.54 18.73
CA SER A 172 -3.10 33.88 20.15
C SER A 172 -1.67 34.26 20.57
N HIS A 173 -0.67 33.89 19.76
CA HIS A 173 0.71 34.36 19.94
C HIS A 173 0.89 35.84 19.60
N LEU A 174 -0.03 36.41 18.80
CA LEU A 174 0.05 37.79 18.32
C LEU A 174 -0.94 38.72 19.03
N ASP A 175 -2.16 38.26 19.28
CA ASP A 175 -3.23 39.01 19.95
C ASP A 175 -4.18 38.06 20.72
N LEU A 176 -5.16 38.59 21.44
CA LEU A 176 -6.16 37.83 22.18
C LEU A 176 -7.34 37.51 21.26
N PRO A 177 -7.48 36.22 20.82
CA PRO A 177 -8.56 35.82 19.92
C PRO A 177 -9.92 35.88 20.61
N VAL A 178 -10.95 36.25 19.86
CA VAL A 178 -12.32 36.37 20.35
C VAL A 178 -13.21 35.31 19.76
N ILE A 179 -13.95 34.58 20.59
CA ILE A 179 -14.98 33.64 20.16
C ILE A 179 -16.36 34.17 20.51
N GLN A 180 -17.14 34.48 19.47
CA GLN A 180 -18.50 35.04 19.57
C GLN A 180 -19.58 33.93 19.52
N LYS A 181 -19.53 33.02 20.51
CA LYS A 181 -20.51 31.91 20.61
C LYS A 181 -21.26 32.00 21.93
N SER A 182 -22.54 31.59 21.93
CA SER A 182 -23.33 31.42 23.14
C SER A 182 -22.80 30.21 23.96
N MET A 183 -23.13 30.17 25.26
CA MET A 183 -22.83 29.00 26.08
C MET A 183 -23.42 27.70 25.54
N GLN A 184 -24.61 27.78 24.95
CA GLN A 184 -25.25 26.61 24.33
C GLN A 184 -24.46 26.10 23.12
N GLN A 185 -23.94 26.99 22.28
CA GLN A 185 -23.09 26.63 21.13
C GLN A 185 -21.75 26.02 21.60
N LEU A 186 -21.09 26.66 22.57
CA LEU A 186 -19.88 26.14 23.18
C LEU A 186 -20.09 24.74 23.76
N ASP A 187 -21.19 24.56 24.50
CA ASP A 187 -21.53 23.28 25.13
C ASP A 187 -21.79 22.17 24.13
N SER A 188 -22.42 22.50 23.02
CA SER A 188 -22.79 21.54 21.99
C SER A 188 -21.62 21.12 21.10
N LEU A 189 -20.58 21.93 20.97
CA LEU A 189 -19.46 21.71 20.05
C LEU A 189 -18.12 21.72 20.81
N GLU A 190 -17.58 22.90 21.17
CA GLU A 190 -16.21 23.05 21.65
C GLU A 190 -15.94 22.28 22.95
N LEU A 191 -16.90 22.25 23.88
CA LEU A 191 -16.73 21.58 25.19
C LEU A 191 -16.91 20.06 25.10
N TYR A 192 -17.45 19.53 24.01
CA TYR A 192 -17.74 18.09 23.88
C TYR A 192 -16.50 17.20 24.06
N PRO A 193 -15.38 17.43 23.37
CA PRO A 193 -14.18 16.63 23.57
C PRO A 193 -13.62 16.75 25.00
N PHE A 194 -13.63 17.94 25.60
CA PHE A 194 -13.15 18.13 26.97
C PHE A 194 -13.99 17.37 27.99
N LYS A 195 -15.32 17.35 27.83
CA LYS A 195 -16.21 16.53 28.66
C LYS A 195 -15.87 15.03 28.54
N ALA A 196 -15.59 14.56 27.32
CA ALA A 196 -15.16 13.16 27.10
C ALA A 196 -13.82 12.88 27.78
N MET A 197 -12.84 13.78 27.69
CA MET A 197 -11.55 13.66 28.36
C MET A 197 -11.68 13.63 29.88
N ILE A 198 -12.56 14.46 30.47
CA ILE A 198 -12.84 14.49 31.91
C ILE A 198 -13.48 13.15 32.34
N LYS A 199 -14.45 12.65 31.60
CA LYS A 199 -15.11 11.36 31.86
C LYS A 199 -14.10 10.21 31.89
N GLU A 200 -13.15 10.25 30.96
CA GLU A 200 -12.09 9.24 30.81
C GLU A 200 -10.85 9.54 31.68
N LYS A 201 -10.98 10.47 32.66
CA LYS A 201 -10.00 10.77 33.72
C LYS A 201 -8.67 11.30 33.19
N VAL A 202 -8.71 12.30 32.30
CA VAL A 202 -7.48 12.99 31.88
C VAL A 202 -6.79 13.61 33.10
N GLY A 203 -5.45 13.43 33.16
CA GLY A 203 -4.66 13.86 34.32
C GLY A 203 -4.51 15.37 34.45
N SER A 204 -4.46 16.08 33.32
CA SER A 204 -4.35 17.55 33.32
C SER A 204 -5.03 18.22 32.14
N MET A 205 -5.22 19.54 32.25
CA MET A 205 -5.86 20.35 31.22
C MET A 205 -5.14 21.69 31.08
N MET A 206 -4.85 22.10 29.84
CA MET A 206 -4.28 23.40 29.55
C MET A 206 -5.38 24.40 29.19
N VAL A 207 -5.41 25.54 29.89
CA VAL A 207 -6.40 26.59 29.68
C VAL A 207 -5.87 27.65 28.73
N ALA A 208 -6.58 27.87 27.64
CA ALA A 208 -6.22 28.74 26.53
C ALA A 208 -6.25 30.22 26.88
N HIS A 209 -5.58 31.03 26.07
CA HIS A 209 -5.70 32.49 26.06
C HIS A 209 -6.73 32.93 25.00
N LEU A 210 -8.01 32.90 25.36
CA LEU A 210 -9.14 33.30 24.51
C LEU A 210 -9.99 34.34 25.24
N TYR A 211 -10.67 35.22 24.52
CA TYR A 211 -11.73 36.04 25.05
C TYR A 211 -13.09 35.51 24.58
N ILE A 212 -13.89 35.08 25.53
CA ILE A 212 -15.23 34.50 25.23
C ILE A 212 -16.26 35.27 26.09
N PRO A 213 -16.94 36.27 25.50
CA PRO A 213 -17.92 37.11 26.22
C PRO A 213 -19.03 36.33 26.93
N ALA A 214 -19.44 35.18 26.34
CA ALA A 214 -20.47 34.32 26.94
C ALA A 214 -20.03 33.69 28.27
N ILE A 215 -18.71 33.52 28.51
CA ILE A 215 -18.15 33.00 29.76
C ILE A 215 -17.85 34.17 30.73
N ASP A 216 -17.15 35.18 30.21
CA ASP A 216 -16.75 36.33 31.01
C ASP A 216 -16.83 37.63 30.20
N THR A 217 -17.66 38.52 30.61
CA THR A 217 -17.90 39.82 29.95
C THR A 217 -16.84 40.89 30.23
N THR A 218 -15.87 40.58 31.11
CA THR A 218 -14.77 41.49 31.42
C THR A 218 -13.89 41.68 30.19
N ARG A 219 -13.80 42.90 29.69
CA ARG A 219 -13.05 43.21 28.47
C ARG A 219 -11.59 42.83 28.61
N ASN A 220 -11.06 42.15 27.56
CA ASN A 220 -9.67 41.62 27.48
C ASN A 220 -9.30 40.59 28.57
N GLN A 221 -10.29 39.96 29.19
CA GLN A 221 -10.07 38.92 30.19
C GLN A 221 -9.89 37.59 29.48
N ALA A 222 -8.65 37.09 29.39
CA ALA A 222 -8.37 35.80 28.81
C ALA A 222 -8.99 34.67 29.65
N THR A 223 -9.48 33.62 29.01
CA THR A 223 -10.10 32.46 29.68
C THR A 223 -9.17 31.80 30.70
N SER A 224 -7.85 31.82 30.52
CA SER A 224 -6.83 31.36 31.49
C SER A 224 -6.72 32.24 32.74
N LEU A 225 -7.22 33.47 32.68
CA LEU A 225 -7.20 34.43 33.77
C LEU A 225 -8.59 34.68 34.37
N SER A 226 -9.63 34.05 33.80
CA SER A 226 -11.01 34.20 34.23
C SER A 226 -11.41 33.18 35.28
N LYS A 227 -11.82 33.65 36.47
CA LYS A 227 -12.36 32.80 37.51
C LYS A 227 -13.66 32.11 37.08
N LYS A 228 -14.48 32.75 36.23
CA LYS A 228 -15.72 32.18 35.70
C LYS A 228 -15.40 30.99 34.80
N ASN A 229 -14.32 31.05 34.03
CA ASN A 229 -13.89 29.92 33.16
C ASN A 229 -13.20 28.80 33.96
N VAL A 230 -12.16 29.12 34.74
CA VAL A 230 -11.33 28.08 35.38
C VAL A 230 -12.06 27.47 36.59
N THR A 231 -12.52 28.30 37.52
CA THR A 231 -13.28 27.79 38.67
C THR A 231 -14.72 27.44 38.30
N GLY A 232 -15.47 28.41 37.76
CA GLY A 232 -16.90 28.24 37.53
C GLY A 232 -17.22 27.15 36.48
N LEU A 233 -16.66 27.27 35.26
CA LEU A 233 -16.95 26.30 34.19
C LEU A 233 -16.19 24.99 34.38
N LEU A 234 -14.85 25.04 34.45
CA LEU A 234 -14.04 23.81 34.43
C LEU A 234 -14.17 23.02 35.75
N ARG A 235 -14.05 23.67 36.90
CA ARG A 235 -14.06 22.99 38.21
C ARG A 235 -15.48 22.67 38.68
N ASP A 236 -16.33 23.72 38.72
CA ASP A 236 -17.62 23.59 39.40
C ASP A 236 -18.68 22.93 38.52
N GLN A 237 -18.75 23.29 37.23
CA GLN A 237 -19.76 22.74 36.33
C GLN A 237 -19.30 21.42 35.71
N LEU A 238 -18.08 21.37 35.10
CA LEU A 238 -17.57 20.19 34.45
C LEU A 238 -16.90 19.18 35.41
N LYS A 239 -16.74 19.54 36.71
CA LYS A 239 -16.20 18.67 37.77
C LYS A 239 -14.78 18.13 37.50
N PHE A 240 -13.95 18.89 36.79
CA PHE A 240 -12.57 18.50 36.53
C PHE A 240 -11.70 18.62 37.81
N ASN A 241 -11.07 17.52 38.21
CA ASN A 241 -10.29 17.43 39.46
C ASN A 241 -8.77 17.29 39.24
N GLY A 242 -8.30 17.09 37.99
CA GLY A 242 -6.88 17.00 37.66
C GLY A 242 -6.14 18.34 37.74
N LEU A 243 -4.87 18.36 37.33
CA LEU A 243 -4.07 19.59 37.31
C LEU A 243 -4.51 20.51 36.17
N THR A 244 -4.59 21.81 36.44
CA THR A 244 -4.72 22.83 35.41
C THR A 244 -3.41 23.54 35.14
N PHE A 245 -3.03 23.61 33.88
CA PHE A 245 -1.95 24.42 33.37
C PHE A 245 -2.49 25.65 32.66
N THR A 246 -1.85 26.78 32.76
CA THR A 246 -2.11 27.87 31.82
C THR A 246 -1.42 27.58 30.52
N ASP A 247 -1.92 28.09 29.41
CA ASP A 247 -1.08 28.31 28.23
C ASP A 247 0.06 29.29 28.59
N ALA A 248 1.04 29.46 27.70
CA ALA A 248 2.25 30.24 28.02
C ALA A 248 1.95 31.71 28.39
N LEU A 249 2.14 32.09 29.64
CA LEU A 249 1.78 33.43 30.13
C LEU A 249 2.64 34.57 29.53
N GLU A 250 3.75 34.25 28.88
CA GLU A 250 4.57 35.17 28.10
C GLU A 250 4.02 35.54 26.73
N MET A 251 2.95 34.84 26.23
CA MET A 251 2.33 35.15 24.96
C MET A 251 1.73 36.55 24.94
N LYS A 252 1.86 37.25 23.79
CA LYS A 252 1.41 38.65 23.63
C LYS A 252 -0.09 38.83 23.87
N GLY A 253 -0.91 37.82 23.56
CA GLY A 253 -2.35 37.82 23.83
C GLY A 253 -2.71 38.08 25.30
N VAL A 254 -1.80 37.82 26.23
CA VAL A 254 -1.96 38.05 27.68
C VAL A 254 -0.95 39.06 28.21
N ALA A 255 0.33 38.93 27.87
CA ALA A 255 1.42 39.73 28.46
C ALA A 255 1.24 41.25 28.22
N LYS A 256 0.65 41.66 27.10
CA LYS A 256 0.38 43.08 26.81
C LYS A 256 -0.66 43.72 27.76
N PHE A 257 -1.60 42.93 28.29
CA PHE A 257 -2.65 43.42 29.18
C PHE A 257 -2.26 43.24 30.67
N TYR A 258 -1.45 42.23 30.99
CA TYR A 258 -1.06 41.84 32.35
C TYR A 258 0.47 41.69 32.45
N PRO A 259 1.23 42.79 32.37
CA PRO A 259 2.69 42.76 32.33
C PRO A 259 3.34 42.45 33.68
N GLN A 260 4.66 42.14 33.68
CA GLN A 260 5.53 42.05 34.84
C GLN A 260 5.02 41.11 35.95
N GLY A 261 4.56 39.93 35.59
CA GLY A 261 4.10 38.89 36.52
C GLY A 261 2.66 39.08 37.02
N GLU A 262 1.90 40.06 36.52
CA GLU A 262 0.48 40.24 36.86
C GLU A 262 -0.37 39.09 36.32
N ALA A 263 -0.09 38.58 35.09
CA ALA A 263 -0.76 37.43 34.51
C ALA A 263 -0.68 36.22 35.45
N ALA A 264 0.43 35.98 36.09
CA ALA A 264 0.62 34.87 37.05
C ALA A 264 -0.33 35.00 38.26
N VAL A 265 -0.49 36.23 38.81
CA VAL A 265 -1.41 36.48 39.92
C VAL A 265 -2.87 36.25 39.52
N GLN A 266 -3.28 36.82 38.40
CA GLN A 266 -4.65 36.68 37.91
C GLN A 266 -4.99 35.20 37.59
N SER A 267 -4.04 34.45 37.05
CA SER A 267 -4.17 33.06 36.81
C SER A 267 -4.35 32.21 38.08
N LEU A 268 -3.62 32.50 39.13
CA LEU A 268 -3.78 31.84 40.44
C LEU A 268 -5.14 32.18 41.08
N ILE A 269 -5.59 33.43 40.97
CA ILE A 269 -6.91 33.87 41.43
C ILE A 269 -8.02 33.20 40.61
N ALA A 270 -7.82 32.99 39.30
CA ALA A 270 -8.75 32.27 38.45
C ALA A 270 -8.93 30.79 38.83
N GLY A 271 -7.93 30.20 39.53
CA GLY A 271 -8.00 28.81 39.99
C GLY A 271 -7.03 27.84 39.32
N ASN A 272 -6.12 28.30 38.47
CA ASN A 272 -5.10 27.41 37.89
C ASN A 272 -4.11 26.89 38.92
N ASP A 273 -3.64 25.64 38.77
CA ASP A 273 -2.67 25.01 39.67
C ASP A 273 -1.23 25.30 39.23
N MET A 274 -0.96 25.33 37.94
CA MET A 274 0.37 25.41 37.32
C MET A 274 0.44 26.62 36.37
N LEU A 275 1.45 27.44 36.54
CA LEU A 275 1.74 28.61 35.73
C LEU A 275 2.78 28.21 34.66
N CYS A 276 2.41 28.13 33.40
CA CYS A 276 3.32 27.78 32.31
C CYS A 276 4.00 29.06 31.79
N LEU A 277 5.35 29.06 31.73
CA LEU A 277 6.18 30.10 31.17
C LEU A 277 5.77 31.53 31.60
N PRO A 278 5.92 31.88 32.90
CA PRO A 278 5.44 33.15 33.41
C PRO A 278 6.26 34.37 32.93
N GLY A 279 7.35 34.17 32.21
CA GLY A 279 8.27 35.21 31.73
C GLY A 279 9.10 35.83 32.86
N ASP A 280 8.48 36.61 33.75
CA ASP A 280 9.12 37.24 34.92
C ASP A 280 8.82 36.46 36.21
N ILE A 281 9.73 35.54 36.58
CA ILE A 281 9.62 34.70 37.79
C ILE A 281 9.62 35.55 39.06
N LYS A 282 10.59 36.47 39.16
CA LYS A 282 10.74 37.33 40.34
C LYS A 282 9.53 38.23 40.55
N GLY A 283 9.06 38.89 39.49
CA GLY A 283 7.86 39.73 39.50
C GLY A 283 6.61 38.93 39.87
N SER A 284 6.45 37.73 39.31
CA SER A 284 5.32 36.81 39.58
C SER A 284 5.27 36.47 41.09
N ILE A 285 6.39 36.07 41.70
CA ILE A 285 6.46 35.78 43.14
C ILE A 285 6.18 37.02 43.97
N LYS A 286 6.82 38.16 43.65
CA LYS A 286 6.62 39.43 44.36
C LYS A 286 5.16 39.87 44.34
N LYS A 287 4.51 39.81 43.17
CA LYS A 287 3.12 40.23 43.03
C LYS A 287 2.15 39.23 43.66
N THR A 288 2.42 37.92 43.62
CA THR A 288 1.64 36.92 44.34
C THR A 288 1.64 37.16 45.84
N ARG A 289 2.83 37.39 46.45
CA ARG A 289 2.93 37.76 47.85
C ARG A 289 2.22 39.06 48.18
N LYS A 290 2.22 40.07 47.27
CA LYS A 290 1.47 41.31 47.42
C LYS A 290 -0.03 41.07 47.37
N ALA A 291 -0.52 40.18 46.47
CA ALA A 291 -1.92 39.80 46.37
C ALA A 291 -2.42 39.10 47.64
N ILE A 292 -1.60 38.22 48.25
CA ILE A 292 -1.93 37.57 49.50
C ILE A 292 -2.04 38.62 50.63
N ARG A 293 -1.10 39.57 50.73
CA ARG A 293 -1.15 40.63 51.73
C ARG A 293 -2.35 41.62 51.57
N LYS A 294 -2.97 41.57 50.38
CA LYS A 294 -4.17 42.39 50.06
C LYS A 294 -5.46 41.56 50.08
N ASP A 295 -5.44 40.36 50.62
CA ASP A 295 -6.54 39.39 50.69
C ASP A 295 -7.24 39.09 49.38
N LYS A 296 -6.51 39.24 48.23
CA LYS A 296 -6.97 38.87 46.92
C LYS A 296 -6.72 37.37 46.62
N LEU A 297 -5.84 36.75 47.37
CA LEU A 297 -5.44 35.35 47.36
C LEU A 297 -5.02 34.96 48.79
N SER A 298 -5.30 33.73 49.21
CA SER A 298 -4.88 33.28 50.55
C SER A 298 -3.72 32.28 50.46
N TRP A 299 -2.97 32.11 51.56
CA TRP A 299 -2.00 31.03 51.69
C TRP A 299 -2.66 29.68 51.60
N LYS A 300 -3.90 29.51 52.11
CA LYS A 300 -4.66 28.27 51.94
C LYS A 300 -4.88 27.93 50.49
N ASP A 301 -5.20 28.88 49.62
CA ASP A 301 -5.36 28.64 48.18
C ASP A 301 -4.02 28.18 47.55
N ILE A 302 -2.90 28.74 47.97
CA ILE A 302 -1.57 28.32 47.45
C ILE A 302 -1.22 26.92 47.97
N ASP A 303 -1.45 26.61 49.24
CA ASP A 303 -1.16 25.30 49.84
C ASP A 303 -1.98 24.18 49.17
N GLU A 304 -3.26 24.43 48.88
CA GLU A 304 -4.11 23.47 48.18
C GLU A 304 -3.58 23.16 46.78
N LYS A 305 -3.13 24.17 46.03
CA LYS A 305 -2.51 23.98 44.70
C LYS A 305 -1.16 23.24 44.83
N VAL A 306 -0.33 23.57 45.79
CA VAL A 306 0.94 22.91 46.04
C VAL A 306 0.71 21.45 46.41
N LYS A 307 -0.26 21.14 47.29
CA LYS A 307 -0.64 19.76 47.62
C LYS A 307 -1.04 18.94 46.41
N LYS A 308 -1.86 19.49 45.49
CA LYS A 308 -2.21 18.85 44.27
C LYS A 308 -0.99 18.53 43.38
N VAL A 309 -0.05 19.49 43.25
CA VAL A 309 1.17 19.28 42.47
C VAL A 309 2.08 18.24 43.11
N LEU A 310 2.23 18.24 44.45
CA LEU A 310 3.02 17.23 45.15
C LEU A 310 2.43 15.84 45.04
N LEU A 311 1.10 15.74 45.15
CA LEU A 311 0.38 14.47 44.94
C LEU A 311 0.56 13.97 43.51
N ALA A 312 0.47 14.86 42.53
CA ALA A 312 0.73 14.50 41.13
C ALA A 312 2.16 13.99 40.93
N LYS A 313 3.17 14.67 41.52
CA LYS A 313 4.54 14.19 41.46
C LYS A 313 4.71 12.79 42.07
N TYR A 314 4.09 12.56 43.23
CA TYR A 314 4.12 11.27 43.91
C TYR A 314 3.46 10.17 43.03
N ASN A 315 2.27 10.42 42.50
CA ASN A 315 1.57 9.49 41.64
C ASN A 315 2.29 9.18 40.32
N LEU A 316 3.16 10.08 39.87
CA LEU A 316 4.03 9.93 38.69
C LEU A 316 5.39 9.30 39.02
N GLY A 317 5.59 8.83 40.27
CA GLY A 317 6.80 8.11 40.69
C GLY A 317 8.04 8.98 40.83
N LEU A 318 7.89 10.30 41.07
CA LEU A 318 9.05 11.19 41.23
C LEU A 318 9.76 11.00 42.59
N ASP A 319 9.13 10.35 43.54
CA ASP A 319 9.75 9.95 44.82
C ASP A 319 10.83 8.86 44.67
N THR A 320 10.75 8.07 43.60
CA THR A 320 11.66 6.97 43.26
C THR A 320 12.42 7.22 41.96
N LEU A 321 12.54 8.47 41.55
CA LEU A 321 13.13 8.88 40.27
C LEU A 321 14.59 8.41 40.14
N LYS A 322 14.88 7.73 39.00
CA LYS A 322 16.25 7.34 38.65
C LYS A 322 16.81 8.27 37.58
N PRO A 323 18.16 8.44 37.53
CA PRO A 323 18.78 9.19 36.44
C PRO A 323 18.46 8.60 35.08
N ILE A 324 18.29 9.47 34.07
CA ILE A 324 18.08 9.08 32.68
C ILE A 324 19.38 8.48 32.15
N LEU A 325 19.30 7.28 31.58
CA LEU A 325 20.42 6.65 30.90
C LEU A 325 20.64 7.32 29.54
N VAL A 326 21.80 7.97 29.37
CA VAL A 326 22.12 8.73 28.15
C VAL A 326 22.50 7.81 26.97
N PRO A 327 23.27 6.72 27.14
CA PRO A 327 23.63 5.86 26.02
C PRO A 327 22.40 5.33 25.28
N SER A 328 22.47 5.31 23.93
CA SER A 328 21.42 4.82 23.03
C SER A 328 20.07 5.53 23.08
N ILE A 329 19.95 6.67 23.78
CA ILE A 329 18.65 7.33 23.98
C ILE A 329 17.96 7.67 22.66
N ALA A 330 18.67 8.25 21.68
CA ALA A 330 18.10 8.57 20.37
C ALA A 330 17.61 7.31 19.62
N GLN A 331 18.35 6.21 19.70
CA GLN A 331 17.96 4.94 19.09
C GLN A 331 16.69 4.38 19.75
N ASP A 332 16.64 4.40 21.09
CA ASP A 332 15.47 3.92 21.84
C ASP A 332 14.22 4.73 21.52
N LEU A 333 14.35 6.06 21.40
CA LEU A 333 13.24 6.98 21.11
C LEU A 333 12.72 6.82 19.67
N ASN A 334 13.55 6.38 18.73
CA ASN A 334 13.16 6.14 17.34
C ASN A 334 12.69 4.69 17.07
N ALA A 335 12.82 3.76 18.00
CA ALA A 335 12.69 2.32 17.75
C ALA A 335 11.35 1.87 17.14
N GLN A 336 10.25 2.58 17.41
CA GLN A 336 8.91 2.22 16.93
C GLN A 336 8.34 3.24 15.92
N VAL A 337 9.06 4.30 15.61
CA VAL A 337 8.48 5.46 14.90
C VAL A 337 8.12 5.09 13.47
N ASP A 338 9.04 4.50 12.72
CA ASP A 338 8.85 4.23 11.28
C ASP A 338 7.72 3.21 11.03
N ASP A 339 7.63 2.15 11.83
CA ASP A 339 6.58 1.14 11.70
C ASP A 339 5.20 1.73 11.99
N LEU A 340 5.07 2.52 13.04
CA LEU A 340 3.81 3.18 13.40
C LEU A 340 3.43 4.28 12.41
N LYS A 341 4.40 5.07 11.93
CA LYS A 341 4.15 6.05 10.86
C LYS A 341 3.62 5.38 9.60
N LYS A 342 4.24 4.27 9.20
CA LYS A 342 3.80 3.51 8.05
C LYS A 342 2.37 2.99 8.24
N GLU A 343 2.04 2.42 9.41
CA GLU A 343 0.68 1.96 9.72
C GLU A 343 -0.33 3.12 9.64
N VAL A 344 0.00 4.30 10.18
CA VAL A 344 -0.86 5.50 10.06
C VAL A 344 -1.05 5.88 8.60
N TYR A 345 0.03 5.97 7.81
CA TYR A 345 -0.03 6.44 6.43
C TYR A 345 -0.82 5.50 5.51
N GLU A 346 -0.63 4.18 5.65
CA GLU A 346 -1.39 3.19 4.90
C GLU A 346 -2.91 3.21 5.22
N ASN A 347 -3.29 3.66 6.43
CA ASN A 347 -4.68 3.80 6.82
C ASN A 347 -5.24 5.22 6.64
N ALA A 348 -4.38 6.24 6.51
CA ALA A 348 -4.80 7.64 6.32
C ALA A 348 -4.91 8.03 4.85
N ILE A 349 -4.07 7.49 3.95
CA ILE A 349 -4.06 7.87 2.54
C ILE A 349 -5.45 7.74 1.94
N THR A 350 -5.94 8.84 1.34
CA THR A 350 -7.35 8.99 0.95
C THR A 350 -7.48 9.24 -0.54
N LEU A 351 -8.17 8.35 -1.25
CA LEU A 351 -8.61 8.59 -2.63
C LEU A 351 -9.92 9.38 -2.60
N LEU A 352 -9.91 10.61 -3.10
CA LEU A 352 -11.06 11.51 -3.02
C LEU A 352 -12.00 11.40 -4.22
N CYS A 353 -11.45 11.23 -5.40
CA CYS A 353 -12.20 10.96 -6.62
C CYS A 353 -11.36 10.09 -7.57
N GLN A 354 -12.06 9.33 -8.39
CA GLN A 354 -11.51 8.46 -9.42
C GLN A 354 -12.50 8.42 -10.59
N ASP A 355 -12.48 9.47 -11.41
CA ASP A 355 -13.35 9.59 -12.58
C ASP A 355 -12.79 8.79 -13.76
N ASP A 356 -11.49 8.46 -13.71
CA ASP A 356 -10.81 7.61 -14.68
C ASP A 356 -10.16 6.40 -13.99
N SER A 357 -10.82 5.26 -14.06
CA SER A 357 -10.34 4.00 -13.47
C SER A 357 -9.07 3.44 -14.14
N SER A 358 -8.67 3.96 -15.31
CA SER A 358 -7.43 3.56 -15.98
C SER A 358 -6.19 4.29 -15.46
N ALA A 359 -6.37 5.37 -14.69
CA ALA A 359 -5.30 6.16 -14.11
C ALA A 359 -4.80 5.63 -12.75
N LEU A 360 -5.67 4.91 -12.02
CA LEU A 360 -5.33 4.36 -10.70
C LEU A 360 -6.03 3.00 -10.51
N PRO A 361 -5.31 1.88 -10.34
CA PRO A 361 -3.85 1.78 -10.32
C PRO A 361 -3.23 2.04 -11.70
N LEU A 362 -2.04 2.64 -11.70
CA LEU A 362 -1.33 2.95 -12.93
C LEU A 362 -0.67 1.70 -13.51
N LYS A 363 -1.03 1.33 -14.73
CA LYS A 363 -0.47 0.17 -15.44
C LYS A 363 0.97 0.45 -15.89
N ARG A 364 1.85 -0.55 -15.75
CA ARG A 364 3.28 -0.42 -16.11
C ARG A 364 3.59 -0.20 -17.60
N LEU A 365 2.63 -0.41 -18.47
CA LEU A 365 2.77 -0.28 -19.92
C LEU A 365 2.74 1.15 -20.44
N LYS A 366 2.52 2.13 -19.57
CA LYS A 366 2.32 3.52 -19.97
C LYS A 366 3.63 4.29 -19.93
N LYS A 367 3.86 5.15 -20.92
CA LYS A 367 4.87 6.18 -20.86
C LYS A 367 4.40 7.26 -19.87
N VAL A 368 5.07 7.36 -18.74
CA VAL A 368 4.64 8.17 -17.60
C VAL A 368 5.47 9.44 -17.51
N ALA A 369 4.79 10.58 -17.33
CA ALA A 369 5.41 11.82 -16.89
C ALA A 369 5.06 12.10 -15.43
N TYR A 370 6.02 12.65 -14.70
CA TYR A 370 5.80 13.19 -13.37
C TYR A 370 6.08 14.68 -13.32
N VAL A 371 5.19 15.46 -12.71
CA VAL A 371 5.41 16.89 -12.45
C VAL A 371 5.35 17.14 -10.95
N GLY A 372 6.50 17.43 -10.35
CA GLY A 372 6.62 17.79 -8.94
C GLY A 372 6.54 19.30 -8.75
N PHE A 373 5.45 19.78 -8.13
CA PHE A 373 5.26 21.18 -7.74
C PHE A 373 5.82 21.44 -6.36
N GLY A 374 6.43 22.61 -6.15
CA GLY A 374 7.03 23.02 -4.87
C GLY A 374 8.43 22.45 -4.63
N ILE A 375 9.01 21.76 -5.59
CA ILE A 375 10.36 21.19 -5.55
C ILE A 375 11.17 21.57 -6.79
N ASP A 376 12.50 21.58 -6.65
CA ASP A 376 13.45 21.90 -7.73
C ASP A 376 14.25 20.69 -8.21
N ALA A 377 14.22 19.59 -7.45
CA ALA A 377 15.02 18.41 -7.70
C ALA A 377 14.27 17.14 -7.31
N GLU A 378 14.84 16.01 -7.69
CA GLU A 378 14.31 14.68 -7.39
C GLU A 378 14.12 14.46 -5.88
N ASN A 379 12.90 14.10 -5.49
CA ASN A 379 12.56 13.59 -4.15
C ASN A 379 12.35 12.07 -4.19
N ARG A 380 12.03 11.47 -3.04
CA ARG A 380 11.77 10.03 -2.94
C ARG A 380 10.62 9.57 -3.84
N PHE A 381 9.56 10.37 -4.00
CA PHE A 381 8.42 10.03 -4.84
C PHE A 381 8.82 9.97 -6.33
N ALA A 382 9.53 11.00 -6.82
CA ALA A 382 10.06 11.05 -8.17
C ALA A 382 11.01 9.87 -8.47
N LYS A 383 11.95 9.59 -7.55
CA LYS A 383 12.86 8.45 -7.67
C LYS A 383 12.09 7.13 -7.81
N ARG A 384 11.11 6.89 -6.95
CA ARG A 384 10.28 5.69 -7.02
C ARG A 384 9.47 5.57 -8.31
N LEU A 385 8.98 6.71 -8.86
CA LEU A 385 8.31 6.72 -10.17
C LEU A 385 9.26 6.35 -11.30
N LYS A 386 10.49 6.86 -11.29
CA LYS A 386 11.54 6.44 -12.23
C LYS A 386 11.83 4.95 -12.12
N ASP A 387 12.08 4.46 -10.92
CA ASP A 387 12.45 3.06 -10.68
C ASP A 387 11.31 2.09 -11.04
N THR A 388 10.04 2.50 -10.87
CA THR A 388 8.87 1.64 -11.06
C THR A 388 8.29 1.72 -12.46
N TYR A 389 8.25 2.92 -13.05
CA TYR A 389 7.54 3.23 -14.29
C TYR A 389 8.44 3.79 -15.39
N ASN A 390 9.74 3.96 -15.14
CA ASN A 390 10.67 4.68 -16.02
C ASN A 390 10.17 6.08 -16.39
N ALA A 391 9.63 6.81 -15.40
CA ALA A 391 8.95 8.08 -15.60
C ALA A 391 9.92 9.21 -15.92
N ASP A 392 9.56 10.06 -16.88
CA ASP A 392 10.21 11.34 -17.11
C ASP A 392 9.75 12.36 -16.06
N CYS A 393 10.70 13.01 -15.35
CA CYS A 393 10.38 13.84 -14.18
C CYS A 393 10.68 15.32 -14.44
N PHE A 394 9.71 16.18 -14.14
CA PHE A 394 9.75 17.63 -14.26
C PHE A 394 9.51 18.27 -12.89
N TYR A 395 10.17 19.41 -12.62
CA TYR A 395 10.07 20.07 -11.32
C TYR A 395 9.80 21.58 -11.48
N LEU A 396 8.82 22.08 -10.72
CA LEU A 396 8.41 23.48 -10.70
C LEU A 396 8.22 23.96 -9.25
N ASN A 397 9.13 24.79 -8.72
CA ASN A 397 8.89 25.41 -7.43
C ASN A 397 7.83 26.50 -7.51
N TYR A 398 7.27 26.92 -6.37
CA TYR A 398 6.18 27.91 -6.33
C TYR A 398 6.64 29.36 -6.62
N HIS A 399 7.95 29.60 -6.80
CA HIS A 399 8.50 30.90 -7.20
C HIS A 399 8.89 30.94 -8.68
N ALA A 400 8.67 29.85 -9.41
CA ALA A 400 9.01 29.78 -10.83
C ALA A 400 8.10 30.70 -11.68
N ASP A 401 8.66 31.23 -12.74
CA ASP A 401 7.94 32.07 -13.69
C ASP A 401 7.06 31.26 -14.66
N SER A 402 6.24 31.97 -15.40
CA SER A 402 5.36 31.40 -16.42
C SER A 402 6.12 30.79 -17.60
N ALA A 403 7.34 31.23 -17.86
CA ALA A 403 8.15 30.70 -18.97
C ALA A 403 8.53 29.23 -18.69
N LYS A 404 8.98 28.93 -17.48
CA LYS A 404 9.30 27.55 -17.05
C LYS A 404 8.05 26.68 -17.05
N ALA A 405 6.92 27.18 -16.53
CA ALA A 405 5.64 26.45 -16.55
C ALA A 405 5.20 26.10 -17.97
N ASN A 406 5.26 27.08 -18.90
CA ASN A 406 4.92 26.89 -20.31
C ASN A 406 5.87 25.93 -21.02
N ALA A 407 7.16 25.92 -20.66
CA ALA A 407 8.11 24.94 -21.19
C ALA A 407 7.74 23.51 -20.82
N ILE A 408 7.39 23.27 -19.54
CA ILE A 408 6.90 21.96 -19.07
C ILE A 408 5.60 21.59 -19.80
N ALA A 409 4.65 22.51 -19.90
CA ALA A 409 3.38 22.27 -20.58
C ALA A 409 3.58 21.82 -22.03
N ARG A 410 4.49 22.48 -22.78
CA ARG A 410 4.84 22.11 -24.17
C ARG A 410 5.44 20.72 -24.28
N GLN A 411 6.38 20.36 -23.39
CA GLN A 411 7.01 19.03 -23.38
C GLN A 411 5.99 17.90 -23.09
N LEU A 412 4.93 18.21 -22.36
CA LEU A 412 3.89 17.27 -21.99
C LEU A 412 2.70 17.22 -22.95
N GLN A 413 2.71 17.99 -24.07
CA GLN A 413 1.58 18.03 -25.02
C GLN A 413 1.30 16.67 -25.66
N THR A 414 2.34 15.92 -26.00
CA THR A 414 2.24 14.62 -26.67
C THR A 414 3.23 13.62 -26.07
N GLY A 415 3.02 12.35 -26.32
CA GLY A 415 3.98 11.28 -26.04
C GLY A 415 3.93 10.67 -24.63
N TYR A 416 2.95 11.05 -23.80
CA TYR A 416 2.74 10.42 -22.50
C TYR A 416 1.33 9.85 -22.38
N ASP A 417 1.25 8.62 -21.87
CA ASP A 417 -0.01 7.93 -21.63
C ASP A 417 -0.62 8.29 -20.28
N ALA A 418 0.21 8.71 -19.33
CA ALA A 418 -0.24 9.14 -18.00
C ALA A 418 0.63 10.28 -17.47
N VAL A 419 0.00 11.17 -16.68
CA VAL A 419 0.67 12.26 -15.98
C VAL A 419 0.42 12.11 -14.48
N VAL A 420 1.48 12.05 -13.68
CA VAL A 420 1.40 12.05 -12.22
C VAL A 420 1.80 13.45 -11.73
N ILE A 421 0.94 14.08 -10.95
CA ILE A 421 1.19 15.37 -10.31
C ILE A 421 1.47 15.14 -8.83
N GLY A 422 2.54 15.74 -8.30
CA GLY A 422 2.85 15.79 -6.88
C GLY A 422 2.89 17.25 -6.39
N MET A 423 2.06 17.59 -5.40
CA MET A 423 2.11 18.88 -4.71
C MET A 423 2.91 18.71 -3.42
N HIS A 424 4.07 19.37 -3.33
CA HIS A 424 5.04 19.23 -2.26
C HIS A 424 5.39 20.56 -1.59
N LYS A 425 5.92 20.50 -0.37
CA LYS A 425 6.58 21.61 0.34
C LYS A 425 5.82 22.95 0.36
N TYR A 426 4.51 22.92 0.22
CA TYR A 426 3.70 24.09 0.49
C TYR A 426 3.52 24.28 2.02
N SER A 427 3.12 25.49 2.44
CA SER A 427 2.94 25.80 3.86
C SER A 427 1.89 24.91 4.52
N LYS A 428 2.11 24.50 5.75
CA LYS A 428 1.08 23.86 6.59
C LYS A 428 -0.06 24.81 6.95
N TYR A 429 0.14 26.11 6.83
CA TYR A 429 -0.81 27.17 7.21
C TYR A 429 -1.51 27.77 6.00
N PRO A 430 -2.80 28.15 6.09
CA PRO A 430 -3.61 28.57 4.95
C PRO A 430 -3.26 29.93 4.38
N ALA A 431 -2.52 30.76 5.12
CA ALA A 431 -2.14 32.11 4.72
C ALA A 431 -1.49 32.13 3.32
N ARG A 432 -1.87 33.13 2.50
CA ARG A 432 -1.36 33.29 1.12
C ARG A 432 -1.51 32.03 0.26
N ASN A 433 -2.65 31.38 0.35
CA ASN A 433 -2.93 30.14 -0.38
C ASN A 433 -1.86 29.06 -0.16
N PHE A 434 -1.45 28.85 1.10
CA PHE A 434 -0.37 27.89 1.43
C PHE A 434 0.98 28.21 0.77
N GLY A 435 1.18 29.40 0.21
CA GLY A 435 2.36 29.77 -0.57
C GLY A 435 2.36 29.20 -1.99
N ILE A 436 1.28 28.62 -2.46
CA ILE A 436 1.13 28.07 -3.82
C ILE A 436 0.86 29.21 -4.78
N SER A 437 1.71 29.36 -5.83
CA SER A 437 1.57 30.41 -6.82
C SER A 437 0.44 30.14 -7.82
N GLN A 438 -0.15 31.21 -8.38
CA GLN A 438 -1.16 31.08 -9.42
C GLN A 438 -0.60 30.41 -10.68
N THR A 439 0.64 30.69 -11.09
CA THR A 439 1.32 30.01 -12.20
C THR A 439 1.33 28.48 -12.03
N SER A 440 1.56 28.00 -10.81
CA SER A 440 1.53 26.57 -10.53
C SER A 440 0.11 26.00 -10.60
N VAL A 441 -0.88 26.73 -10.10
CA VAL A 441 -2.30 26.34 -10.17
C VAL A 441 -2.75 26.26 -11.63
N ASP A 442 -2.43 27.23 -12.44
CA ASP A 442 -2.79 27.27 -13.88
C ASP A 442 -2.18 26.08 -14.65
N LEU A 443 -0.91 25.76 -14.39
CA LEU A 443 -0.27 24.59 -15.00
C LEU A 443 -0.92 23.28 -14.51
N MET A 444 -1.24 23.16 -13.22
CA MET A 444 -1.94 21.97 -12.71
C MET A 444 -3.29 21.78 -13.40
N HIS A 445 -4.09 22.85 -13.55
CA HIS A 445 -5.35 22.78 -14.28
C HIS A 445 -5.17 22.38 -15.74
N GLN A 446 -4.18 22.93 -16.42
CA GLN A 446 -3.87 22.57 -17.81
C GLN A 446 -3.51 21.07 -17.95
N LEU A 447 -2.71 20.54 -17.04
CA LEU A 447 -2.32 19.11 -17.05
C LEU A 447 -3.51 18.20 -16.74
N GLN A 448 -4.41 18.61 -15.86
CA GLN A 448 -5.60 17.86 -15.47
C GLN A 448 -6.67 17.74 -16.57
N GLN A 449 -6.62 18.56 -17.60
CA GLN A 449 -7.46 18.39 -18.79
C GLN A 449 -7.10 17.15 -19.61
N LYS A 450 -5.87 16.63 -19.43
CA LYS A 450 -5.45 15.38 -20.07
C LYS A 450 -6.10 14.16 -19.43
N ASN A 451 -6.36 13.15 -20.23
CA ASN A 451 -6.79 11.86 -19.74
C ASN A 451 -5.67 11.17 -18.94
N ASN A 452 -6.00 10.32 -17.98
CA ASN A 452 -5.05 9.57 -17.16
C ASN A 452 -4.11 10.45 -16.31
N THR A 453 -4.60 11.56 -15.76
CA THR A 453 -3.86 12.38 -14.79
C THR A 453 -4.26 12.00 -13.37
N VAL A 454 -3.27 11.79 -12.48
CA VAL A 454 -3.47 11.54 -11.04
C VAL A 454 -2.71 12.59 -10.24
N SER A 455 -3.39 13.26 -9.31
CA SER A 455 -2.82 14.30 -8.45
C SER A 455 -2.66 13.80 -7.01
N PHE A 456 -1.42 13.80 -6.51
CA PHE A 456 -1.06 13.50 -5.13
C PHE A 456 -0.80 14.79 -4.36
N VAL A 457 -1.48 14.99 -3.25
CA VAL A 457 -1.38 16.20 -2.41
C VAL A 457 -0.66 15.83 -1.11
N PHE A 458 0.63 16.18 -1.02
CA PHE A 458 1.50 15.88 0.12
C PHE A 458 1.50 17.03 1.12
N GLY A 459 0.73 16.91 2.20
CA GLY A 459 0.59 17.91 3.25
C GLY A 459 -0.85 18.26 3.57
N ASN A 460 -1.08 19.50 4.00
CA ASN A 460 -2.39 19.95 4.46
C ASN A 460 -3.49 19.77 3.39
N PRO A 461 -4.56 19.00 3.66
CA PRO A 461 -5.59 18.67 2.67
C PRO A 461 -6.42 19.87 2.19
N TYR A 462 -6.45 20.99 2.91
CA TYR A 462 -7.14 22.19 2.45
C TYR A 462 -6.54 22.79 1.17
N ALA A 463 -5.28 22.44 0.82
CA ALA A 463 -4.68 22.84 -0.45
C ALA A 463 -5.35 22.20 -1.68
N ILE A 464 -6.12 21.13 -1.49
CA ILE A 464 -6.90 20.44 -2.53
C ILE A 464 -7.91 21.39 -3.19
N LYS A 465 -8.34 22.47 -2.50
CA LYS A 465 -9.20 23.51 -3.09
C LYS A 465 -8.66 24.05 -4.43
N ASN A 466 -7.33 24.07 -4.61
CA ASN A 466 -6.67 24.56 -5.81
C ASN A 466 -6.79 23.60 -7.02
N ILE A 467 -7.19 22.35 -6.81
CA ILE A 467 -7.25 21.31 -7.84
C ILE A 467 -8.56 20.50 -7.75
N ALA A 468 -9.61 21.09 -7.20
CA ALA A 468 -10.88 20.38 -6.90
C ALA A 468 -11.55 19.75 -8.14
N ASP A 469 -11.26 20.26 -9.34
CA ASP A 469 -11.82 19.77 -10.60
C ASP A 469 -11.04 18.60 -11.21
N ALA A 470 -9.93 18.20 -10.60
CA ALA A 470 -9.14 17.06 -11.08
C ALA A 470 -9.96 15.76 -11.02
N LYS A 471 -9.74 14.89 -12.02
CA LYS A 471 -10.46 13.61 -12.16
C LYS A 471 -10.03 12.56 -11.13
N ASN A 472 -8.76 12.59 -10.73
CA ASN A 472 -8.21 11.63 -9.78
C ASN A 472 -7.34 12.38 -8.75
N ILE A 473 -7.75 12.36 -7.48
CA ILE A 473 -7.07 13.08 -6.38
C ILE A 473 -6.82 12.13 -5.23
N VAL A 474 -5.57 12.14 -4.76
CA VAL A 474 -5.14 11.42 -3.55
C VAL A 474 -4.63 12.43 -2.52
N ALA A 475 -5.22 12.45 -1.34
CA ALA A 475 -4.74 13.20 -0.18
C ALA A 475 -3.76 12.34 0.62
N CYS A 476 -2.54 12.85 0.80
CA CYS A 476 -1.44 12.16 1.48
C CYS A 476 -1.17 12.68 2.90
N TYR A 477 -1.57 13.92 3.21
CA TYR A 477 -1.46 14.61 4.51
C TYR A 477 -0.04 14.96 4.96
N GLU A 478 0.96 14.17 4.61
CA GLU A 478 2.36 14.38 4.98
C GLU A 478 3.26 14.39 3.76
N ASP A 479 4.45 15.00 3.86
CA ASP A 479 5.44 15.13 2.78
C ASP A 479 6.81 14.61 3.24
N ASP A 480 6.88 13.31 3.53
CA ASP A 480 8.12 12.63 3.88
C ASP A 480 8.34 11.34 3.08
N SER A 481 9.52 10.75 3.23
CA SER A 481 9.93 9.58 2.44
C SER A 481 9.02 8.36 2.63
N LEU A 482 8.46 8.14 3.82
CA LEU A 482 7.56 7.02 4.09
C LEU A 482 6.20 7.24 3.40
N MET A 483 5.66 8.45 3.47
CA MET A 483 4.41 8.78 2.75
C MET A 483 4.60 8.69 1.23
N HIS A 484 5.77 9.09 0.71
CA HIS A 484 6.09 8.91 -0.70
C HIS A 484 6.06 7.42 -1.11
N ASP A 485 6.62 6.53 -0.30
CA ASP A 485 6.57 5.08 -0.57
C ASP A 485 5.13 4.53 -0.49
N VAL A 486 4.33 4.98 0.48
CA VAL A 486 2.91 4.61 0.60
C VAL A 486 2.10 5.11 -0.60
N ALA A 487 2.35 6.33 -1.07
CA ALA A 487 1.67 6.90 -2.24
C ALA A 487 2.00 6.12 -3.53
N ILE A 488 3.27 5.71 -3.73
CA ILE A 488 3.64 4.83 -4.84
C ILE A 488 2.97 3.46 -4.74
N ASN A 489 2.87 2.90 -3.52
CA ASN A 489 2.18 1.62 -3.32
C ASN A 489 0.69 1.74 -3.66
N LEU A 490 0.05 2.88 -3.36
CA LEU A 490 -1.32 3.15 -3.78
C LEU A 490 -1.42 3.28 -5.31
N LEU A 491 -0.52 4.06 -5.93
CA LEU A 491 -0.49 4.24 -7.38
C LEU A 491 -0.29 2.91 -8.12
N ALA A 492 0.52 2.01 -7.56
CA ALA A 492 0.75 0.68 -8.09
C ALA A 492 -0.36 -0.33 -7.75
N GLY A 493 -1.37 0.07 -6.97
CA GLY A 493 -2.41 -0.83 -6.48
C GLY A 493 -1.95 -1.83 -5.40
N ALA A 494 -0.77 -1.60 -4.80
CA ALA A 494 -0.20 -2.45 -3.75
C ALA A 494 -0.94 -2.34 -2.41
N ILE A 495 -1.62 -1.23 -2.20
CA ILE A 495 -2.48 -0.97 -1.05
C ILE A 495 -3.82 -0.40 -1.52
N THR A 496 -4.86 -0.62 -0.73
CA THR A 496 -6.18 -0.01 -0.96
C THR A 496 -6.29 1.27 -0.14
N PRO A 497 -6.86 2.36 -0.69
CA PRO A 497 -7.11 3.58 0.07
C PRO A 497 -8.20 3.31 1.11
N LYS A 498 -7.90 3.59 2.37
CA LYS A 498 -8.82 3.39 3.51
C LYS A 498 -9.18 4.70 4.18
N GLY A 499 -8.37 5.73 3.98
CA GLY A 499 -8.51 7.02 4.62
C GLY A 499 -9.82 7.73 4.28
N LYS A 500 -10.22 8.61 5.18
CA LYS A 500 -11.37 9.51 5.02
C LYS A 500 -10.95 10.93 5.38
N LEU A 501 -11.38 11.92 4.60
CA LEU A 501 -11.10 13.32 4.93
C LEU A 501 -11.56 13.65 6.36
N PRO A 502 -10.65 14.16 7.21
CA PRO A 502 -11.01 14.54 8.57
C PRO A 502 -11.68 15.92 8.65
N VAL A 503 -11.70 16.64 7.54
CA VAL A 503 -12.23 18.02 7.41
C VAL A 503 -12.92 18.22 6.07
N THR A 504 -13.83 19.17 6.01
CA THR A 504 -14.44 19.66 4.77
C THR A 504 -13.50 20.65 4.09
N VAL A 505 -13.12 20.37 2.85
CA VAL A 505 -12.25 21.22 2.04
C VAL A 505 -13.07 22.24 1.24
N ASN A 506 -14.15 21.78 0.62
CA ASN A 506 -15.08 22.59 -0.19
C ASN A 506 -16.41 21.83 -0.39
N ASN A 507 -17.30 22.38 -1.22
CA ASN A 507 -18.61 21.77 -1.51
C ASN A 507 -18.55 20.40 -2.22
N LYS A 508 -17.42 20.01 -2.81
CA LYS A 508 -17.21 18.68 -3.45
C LYS A 508 -16.63 17.66 -2.47
N PHE A 509 -15.74 18.10 -1.60
CA PHE A 509 -14.99 17.23 -0.69
C PHE A 509 -15.30 17.58 0.77
N HIS A 510 -16.34 16.94 1.30
CA HIS A 510 -16.78 17.10 2.68
C HIS A 510 -16.05 16.17 3.65
N TYR A 511 -16.16 16.44 4.93
CA TYR A 511 -15.78 15.52 5.99
C TYR A 511 -16.28 14.09 5.71
N GLY A 512 -15.41 13.11 5.90
CA GLY A 512 -15.71 11.71 5.64
C GLY A 512 -15.59 11.30 4.17
N ALA A 513 -15.32 12.22 3.24
CA ALA A 513 -15.07 11.87 1.84
C ALA A 513 -13.87 10.95 1.69
N GLY A 514 -13.99 10.01 0.77
CA GLY A 514 -12.95 9.05 0.44
C GLY A 514 -13.55 7.81 -0.19
N ILE A 515 -12.91 7.31 -1.23
CA ILE A 515 -13.31 6.13 -1.98
C ILE A 515 -12.46 4.96 -1.51
N THR A 516 -13.07 3.85 -1.19
CA THR A 516 -12.36 2.58 -0.96
C THR A 516 -12.48 1.77 -2.24
N THR A 517 -11.36 1.50 -2.89
CA THR A 517 -11.31 0.66 -4.09
C THR A 517 -10.65 -0.67 -3.74
N LYS A 518 -11.10 -1.75 -4.37
CA LYS A 518 -10.41 -3.03 -4.28
C LYS A 518 -9.44 -3.09 -5.46
N TYR A 519 -8.14 -3.07 -5.21
CA TYR A 519 -7.12 -3.21 -6.24
C TYR A 519 -6.62 -4.65 -6.33
N TYR A 520 -6.24 -5.01 -7.50
CA TYR A 520 -6.29 -6.28 -8.13
C TYR A 520 -5.12 -7.20 -7.81
N PHE A 521 -3.97 -7.00 -8.38
CA PHE A 521 -2.86 -7.91 -8.25
C PHE A 521 -1.57 -7.08 -8.33
N PRO A 522 -1.19 -6.47 -7.21
CA PRO A 522 -0.18 -5.43 -7.21
C PRO A 522 1.22 -5.98 -7.41
N VAL A 523 2.06 -5.22 -8.12
CA VAL A 523 3.50 -5.45 -8.16
C VAL A 523 4.15 -4.58 -7.08
N VAL A 524 4.80 -5.23 -6.13
CA VAL A 524 5.35 -4.59 -4.92
C VAL A 524 6.84 -4.88 -4.77
N GLN A 525 7.51 -4.22 -3.81
CA GLN A 525 8.83 -4.64 -3.37
C GLN A 525 8.76 -6.06 -2.82
N PRO A 526 9.78 -6.90 -3.04
CA PRO A 526 9.78 -8.29 -2.59
C PRO A 526 9.41 -8.48 -1.12
N GLU A 527 9.89 -7.59 -0.26
CA GLU A 527 9.65 -7.62 1.18
C GLU A 527 8.18 -7.45 1.55
N LEU A 528 7.44 -6.66 0.78
CA LEU A 528 6.00 -6.45 0.95
C LEU A 528 5.15 -7.64 0.49
N ALA A 529 5.74 -8.51 -0.34
CA ALA A 529 5.17 -9.79 -0.70
C ALA A 529 5.67 -10.93 0.21
N GLY A 530 6.42 -10.63 1.27
CA GLY A 530 6.98 -11.66 2.15
C GLY A 530 8.15 -12.45 1.55
N LEU A 531 8.89 -11.84 0.61
CA LEU A 531 10.05 -12.43 -0.06
C LEU A 531 11.32 -11.65 0.30
N ASP A 532 12.47 -12.34 0.45
CA ASP A 532 13.78 -11.69 0.63
C ASP A 532 14.34 -11.23 -0.72
N GLY A 533 14.34 -9.94 -0.98
CA GLY A 533 14.77 -9.36 -2.25
C GLY A 533 16.22 -9.66 -2.59
N LYS A 534 17.10 -9.73 -1.58
CA LYS A 534 18.51 -10.08 -1.80
C LYS A 534 18.66 -11.52 -2.32
N THR A 535 17.89 -12.46 -1.82
CA THR A 535 17.90 -13.83 -2.32
C THR A 535 17.39 -13.90 -3.76
N LEU A 536 16.36 -13.12 -4.09
CA LEU A 536 15.78 -13.09 -5.44
C LEU A 536 16.75 -12.58 -6.51
N THR A 537 17.79 -11.80 -6.17
CA THR A 537 18.81 -11.40 -7.16
C THR A 537 19.58 -12.58 -7.76
N THR A 538 19.57 -13.75 -7.12
CA THR A 538 20.15 -14.98 -7.67
C THR A 538 19.44 -15.40 -8.98
N ILE A 539 18.17 -15.03 -9.15
CA ILE A 539 17.42 -15.30 -10.39
C ILE A 539 18.08 -14.61 -11.59
N ASP A 540 18.64 -13.40 -11.38
CA ASP A 540 19.35 -12.67 -12.44
C ASP A 540 20.52 -13.47 -13.01
N SER A 541 21.30 -14.11 -12.13
CA SER A 541 22.43 -14.93 -12.52
C SER A 541 22.01 -16.22 -13.23
N ILE A 542 20.93 -16.86 -12.79
CA ILE A 542 20.40 -18.08 -13.44
C ILE A 542 19.88 -17.75 -14.84
N ALA A 543 19.11 -16.67 -14.98
CA ALA A 543 18.56 -16.22 -16.25
C ALA A 543 19.67 -15.82 -17.23
N ALA A 544 20.67 -15.04 -16.77
CA ALA A 544 21.82 -14.64 -17.58
C ALA A 544 22.63 -15.85 -18.05
N ASN A 545 22.89 -16.82 -17.17
CA ASN A 545 23.58 -18.06 -17.52
C ASN A 545 22.78 -18.90 -18.54
N ALA A 546 21.46 -18.99 -18.40
CA ALA A 546 20.62 -19.72 -19.36
C ALA A 546 20.67 -19.07 -20.75
N ILE A 547 20.62 -17.74 -20.82
CA ILE A 547 20.70 -16.99 -22.08
C ILE A 547 22.10 -17.14 -22.69
N SER A 548 23.18 -16.96 -21.94
CA SER A 548 24.56 -17.07 -22.41
C SER A 548 24.91 -18.46 -22.94
N LYS A 549 24.31 -19.51 -22.36
CA LYS A 549 24.42 -20.89 -22.84
C LYS A 549 23.50 -21.23 -23.99
N GLY A 550 22.68 -20.30 -24.46
CA GLY A 550 21.73 -20.49 -25.54
C GLY A 550 20.58 -21.44 -25.18
N ALA A 551 20.16 -21.48 -23.92
CA ALA A 551 19.00 -22.26 -23.50
C ALA A 551 17.68 -21.61 -23.94
N THR A 552 17.67 -20.30 -24.04
CA THR A 552 16.61 -19.47 -24.59
C THR A 552 17.19 -18.10 -24.96
N PRO A 553 16.66 -17.37 -25.94
CA PRO A 553 17.16 -16.04 -26.26
C PRO A 553 16.77 -15.00 -25.20
N GLY A 554 15.66 -15.22 -24.49
CA GLY A 554 15.19 -14.40 -23.37
C GLY A 554 14.09 -15.08 -22.58
N CYS A 555 13.71 -14.48 -21.46
CA CYS A 555 12.67 -15.02 -20.60
C CYS A 555 12.02 -13.95 -19.72
N VAL A 556 10.84 -14.26 -19.20
CA VAL A 556 10.14 -13.50 -18.17
C VAL A 556 9.92 -14.37 -16.94
N VAL A 557 10.20 -13.83 -15.77
CA VAL A 557 9.99 -14.50 -14.48
C VAL A 557 9.02 -13.65 -13.63
N LEU A 558 7.98 -14.29 -13.10
CA LEU A 558 7.05 -13.69 -12.17
C LEU A 558 6.91 -14.58 -10.93
N ALA A 559 7.00 -13.98 -9.76
CA ALA A 559 6.66 -14.62 -8.49
C ALA A 559 5.71 -13.75 -7.68
N ALA A 560 4.61 -14.34 -7.22
CA ALA A 560 3.64 -13.67 -6.38
C ALA A 560 3.36 -14.48 -5.13
N LYS A 561 3.16 -13.79 -4.01
CA LYS A 561 2.83 -14.39 -2.72
C LYS A 561 1.79 -13.54 -2.01
N ASP A 562 0.80 -14.22 -1.41
CA ASP A 562 -0.29 -13.59 -0.66
C ASP A 562 -1.00 -12.47 -1.46
N GLY A 563 -1.25 -12.75 -2.75
CA GLY A 563 -1.93 -11.82 -3.64
C GLY A 563 -1.11 -10.59 -4.05
N LYS A 564 0.23 -10.65 -3.95
CA LYS A 564 1.15 -9.57 -4.33
C LYS A 564 2.30 -10.11 -5.18
N ILE A 565 2.57 -9.49 -6.31
CA ILE A 565 3.72 -9.82 -7.16
C ILE A 565 4.97 -9.19 -6.55
N GLY A 566 5.83 -10.00 -5.94
CA GLY A 566 7.08 -9.55 -5.33
C GLY A 566 8.28 -9.60 -6.28
N PHE A 567 8.16 -10.28 -7.42
CA PHE A 567 9.19 -10.34 -8.44
C PHE A 567 8.55 -10.39 -9.83
N TYR A 568 8.95 -9.50 -10.73
CA TYR A 568 8.47 -9.49 -12.11
C TYR A 568 9.51 -8.86 -13.03
N LYS A 569 10.27 -9.69 -13.74
CA LYS A 569 11.42 -9.24 -14.50
C LYS A 569 11.58 -9.96 -15.82
N ALA A 570 12.01 -9.23 -16.84
CA ALA A 570 12.32 -9.72 -18.17
C ALA A 570 13.84 -9.72 -18.40
N TYR A 571 14.33 -10.66 -19.20
CA TYR A 571 15.73 -10.85 -19.51
C TYR A 571 15.94 -11.16 -20.98
N GLY A 572 17.03 -10.65 -21.56
CA GLY A 572 17.46 -10.96 -22.91
C GLY A 572 16.56 -10.38 -24.01
N TYR A 573 16.47 -11.09 -25.11
CA TYR A 573 15.84 -10.65 -26.34
C TYR A 573 14.84 -11.68 -26.84
N MET A 574 13.92 -11.28 -27.75
CA MET A 574 12.95 -12.19 -28.35
C MET A 574 13.60 -13.18 -29.35
N GLY A 575 14.77 -12.82 -29.89
CA GLY A 575 15.57 -13.65 -30.79
C GLY A 575 17.05 -13.58 -30.50
N TYR A 576 17.82 -14.53 -31.01
CA TYR A 576 19.28 -14.57 -30.89
C TYR A 576 19.99 -13.51 -31.74
N ASP A 577 19.27 -12.74 -32.55
CA ASP A 577 19.79 -11.59 -33.29
C ASP A 577 19.90 -10.31 -32.42
N HIS A 578 19.41 -10.34 -31.20
CA HIS A 578 19.48 -9.29 -30.19
C HIS A 578 18.83 -7.97 -30.62
N LYS A 579 17.84 -7.98 -31.52
CA LYS A 579 17.17 -6.76 -32.01
C LYS A 579 16.02 -6.29 -31.14
N GLU A 580 15.18 -7.21 -30.68
CA GLU A 580 13.96 -6.91 -29.95
C GLU A 580 14.11 -7.40 -28.49
N PRO A 581 14.22 -6.48 -27.50
CA PRO A 581 14.35 -6.87 -26.11
C PRO A 581 13.06 -7.51 -25.60
N VAL A 582 13.18 -8.51 -24.73
CA VAL A 582 12.05 -9.06 -23.98
C VAL A 582 11.61 -8.03 -22.94
N THR A 583 10.31 -7.80 -22.88
CA THR A 583 9.69 -6.97 -21.85
C THR A 583 8.78 -7.83 -20.95
N PRO A 584 8.41 -7.38 -19.74
CA PRO A 584 7.46 -8.10 -18.91
C PRO A 584 6.12 -8.38 -19.62
N GLN A 585 5.78 -7.59 -20.64
CA GLN A 585 4.53 -7.67 -21.43
C GLN A 585 4.68 -8.44 -22.73
N THR A 586 5.84 -9.01 -22.98
CA THR A 586 6.02 -9.86 -24.16
C THR A 586 5.05 -11.03 -24.12
N VAL A 587 4.30 -11.21 -25.22
CA VAL A 587 3.28 -12.25 -25.40
C VAL A 587 3.94 -13.51 -25.95
N TYR A 588 3.65 -14.66 -25.33
CA TYR A 588 4.24 -15.94 -25.69
C TYR A 588 3.17 -16.97 -26.05
N ASP A 589 3.51 -17.90 -26.95
CA ASP A 589 2.73 -19.12 -27.19
C ASP A 589 2.80 -20.02 -25.95
N MET A 590 1.65 -20.27 -25.35
CA MET A 590 1.52 -21.03 -24.10
C MET A 590 1.65 -22.54 -24.28
N ALA A 591 1.62 -23.04 -25.52
CA ALA A 591 1.61 -24.48 -25.82
C ALA A 591 0.65 -25.25 -24.90
N SER A 592 1.09 -26.31 -24.24
CA SER A 592 0.26 -27.17 -23.39
C SER A 592 -0.30 -26.49 -22.13
N VAL A 593 0.16 -25.31 -21.75
CA VAL A 593 -0.49 -24.53 -20.65
C VAL A 593 -1.90 -24.10 -21.07
N THR A 594 -2.21 -24.06 -22.35
CA THR A 594 -3.58 -23.94 -22.88
C THR A 594 -4.54 -24.96 -22.25
N LYS A 595 -4.09 -26.20 -22.04
CA LYS A 595 -4.91 -27.28 -21.45
C LYS A 595 -5.55 -26.86 -20.12
N ILE A 596 -4.74 -26.25 -19.25
CA ILE A 596 -5.19 -25.89 -17.90
C ILE A 596 -5.71 -24.44 -17.80
N SER A 597 -5.28 -23.57 -18.72
CA SER A 597 -5.67 -22.15 -18.68
C SER A 597 -6.89 -21.81 -19.54
N ALA A 598 -7.27 -22.70 -20.45
CA ALA A 598 -8.47 -22.56 -21.29
C ALA A 598 -9.42 -23.73 -21.10
N THR A 599 -9.02 -24.94 -21.47
CA THR A 599 -9.94 -26.09 -21.53
C THR A 599 -10.35 -26.57 -20.16
N ASN A 600 -9.40 -26.81 -19.24
CA ASN A 600 -9.71 -27.35 -17.92
C ASN A 600 -10.52 -26.38 -17.05
N VAL A 601 -10.20 -25.07 -17.06
CA VAL A 601 -11.01 -24.08 -16.34
C VAL A 601 -12.43 -23.99 -16.90
N SER A 602 -12.61 -24.19 -18.22
CA SER A 602 -13.92 -24.28 -18.85
C SER A 602 -14.68 -25.54 -18.42
N VAL A 603 -14.00 -26.70 -18.36
CA VAL A 603 -14.56 -27.95 -17.82
C VAL A 603 -14.96 -27.78 -16.36
N MET A 604 -14.11 -27.17 -15.53
CA MET A 604 -14.40 -26.88 -14.11
C MET A 604 -15.67 -26.03 -13.98
N LYS A 605 -15.83 -25.02 -14.83
CA LYS A 605 -17.01 -24.15 -14.81
C LYS A 605 -18.28 -24.92 -15.17
N LEU A 606 -18.25 -25.68 -16.23
CA LEU A 606 -19.39 -26.49 -16.67
C LEU A 606 -19.72 -27.61 -15.65
N TYR A 607 -18.71 -28.17 -14.98
CA TYR A 607 -18.87 -29.13 -13.91
C TYR A 607 -19.63 -28.53 -12.71
N GLU A 608 -19.20 -27.37 -12.21
CA GLU A 608 -19.87 -26.74 -11.07
C GLU A 608 -21.30 -26.24 -11.41
N GLU A 609 -21.57 -25.94 -12.67
CA GLU A 609 -22.90 -25.58 -13.19
C GLU A 609 -23.82 -26.81 -13.38
N GLY A 610 -23.28 -28.03 -13.18
CA GLY A 610 -24.03 -29.26 -13.40
C GLY A 610 -24.30 -29.58 -14.88
N ARG A 611 -23.67 -28.85 -15.80
CA ARG A 611 -23.82 -29.05 -17.28
C ARG A 611 -22.87 -30.12 -17.81
N LEU A 612 -21.83 -30.44 -17.07
CA LEU A 612 -20.85 -31.48 -17.39
C LEU A 612 -20.63 -32.37 -16.17
N ASP A 613 -20.71 -33.68 -16.38
CA ASP A 613 -20.35 -34.69 -15.38
C ASP A 613 -19.13 -35.46 -15.88
N ILE A 614 -18.02 -35.37 -15.16
CA ILE A 614 -16.74 -36.00 -15.53
C ILE A 614 -16.77 -37.53 -15.42
N GLN A 615 -17.79 -38.12 -14.79
CA GLN A 615 -17.98 -39.57 -14.72
C GLN A 615 -18.68 -40.12 -15.98
N LYS A 616 -19.30 -39.27 -16.79
CA LYS A 616 -19.88 -39.62 -18.09
C LYS A 616 -18.79 -39.80 -19.14
N THR A 617 -19.21 -40.33 -20.27
CA THR A 617 -18.33 -40.73 -21.39
C THR A 617 -18.33 -39.69 -22.52
N LEU A 618 -17.37 -39.80 -23.44
CA LEU A 618 -17.34 -38.94 -24.62
C LEU A 618 -18.62 -39.06 -25.45
N GLY A 619 -19.16 -40.28 -25.61
CA GLY A 619 -20.40 -40.51 -26.37
C GLY A 619 -21.64 -39.87 -25.79
N ASP A 620 -21.63 -39.54 -24.46
CA ASP A 620 -22.72 -38.79 -23.83
C ASP A 620 -22.74 -37.33 -24.32
N TYR A 621 -21.58 -36.74 -24.63
CA TYR A 621 -21.44 -35.33 -25.02
C TYR A 621 -21.22 -35.13 -26.53
N LEU A 622 -20.48 -36.04 -27.20
CA LEU A 622 -20.12 -35.88 -28.59
C LEU A 622 -20.85 -36.91 -29.46
N PRO A 623 -21.99 -36.56 -30.11
CA PRO A 623 -22.77 -37.50 -30.92
C PRO A 623 -21.95 -38.18 -32.00
N TRP A 624 -20.97 -37.46 -32.59
CA TRP A 624 -20.17 -37.95 -33.69
C TRP A 624 -19.09 -39.00 -33.32
N VAL A 625 -18.82 -39.21 -32.02
CA VAL A 625 -17.96 -40.32 -31.56
C VAL A 625 -18.73 -41.62 -31.26
N ARG A 626 -20.08 -41.56 -31.23
CA ARG A 626 -20.92 -42.74 -31.01
C ARG A 626 -20.68 -43.82 -32.08
N GLY A 627 -20.62 -45.07 -31.65
CA GLY A 627 -20.32 -46.18 -32.58
C GLY A 627 -18.82 -46.43 -32.77
N SER A 628 -17.95 -45.62 -32.18
CA SER A 628 -16.50 -45.84 -32.14
C SER A 628 -16.04 -46.42 -30.79
N ASP A 629 -14.81 -46.94 -30.76
CA ASP A 629 -14.16 -47.41 -29.53
C ASP A 629 -13.84 -46.28 -28.54
N LYS A 630 -14.01 -45.01 -28.93
CA LYS A 630 -13.85 -43.83 -28.10
C LYS A 630 -15.12 -43.43 -27.36
N ALA A 631 -16.29 -43.90 -27.79
CA ALA A 631 -17.57 -43.48 -27.21
C ALA A 631 -17.67 -43.77 -25.70
N GLY A 632 -17.10 -44.89 -25.25
CA GLY A 632 -17.11 -45.32 -23.85
C GLY A 632 -16.02 -44.73 -22.95
N LEU A 633 -15.15 -43.86 -23.44
CA LEU A 633 -14.06 -43.24 -22.65
C LEU A 633 -14.63 -42.25 -21.68
N LYS A 634 -14.37 -42.46 -20.38
CA LYS A 634 -14.78 -41.52 -19.31
C LYS A 634 -14.00 -40.23 -19.40
N LEU A 635 -14.66 -39.10 -19.17
CA LEU A 635 -14.00 -37.81 -19.17
C LEU A 635 -12.94 -37.71 -18.06
N THR A 636 -13.13 -38.38 -16.93
CA THR A 636 -12.11 -38.44 -15.85
C THR A 636 -10.83 -39.09 -16.34
N ASP A 637 -10.91 -40.22 -17.08
CA ASP A 637 -9.71 -40.91 -17.60
C ASP A 637 -8.99 -40.06 -18.65
N ILE A 638 -9.72 -39.31 -19.44
CA ILE A 638 -9.21 -38.37 -20.44
C ILE A 638 -8.46 -37.25 -19.73
N LEU A 639 -9.07 -36.63 -18.68
CA LEU A 639 -8.47 -35.55 -17.88
C LEU A 639 -7.20 -36.00 -17.14
N LEU A 640 -7.08 -37.31 -16.82
CA LEU A 640 -5.92 -37.92 -16.18
C LEU A 640 -4.88 -38.46 -17.16
N HIS A 641 -5.08 -38.37 -18.48
CA HIS A 641 -4.25 -38.98 -19.53
C HIS A 641 -4.08 -40.50 -19.40
N GLN A 642 -5.14 -41.18 -19.03
CA GLN A 642 -5.14 -42.64 -18.86
C GLN A 642 -6.28 -43.33 -19.61
N ALA A 643 -6.90 -42.63 -20.55
CA ALA A 643 -7.97 -43.14 -21.41
C ALA A 643 -7.47 -44.03 -22.56
N GLY A 644 -6.15 -44.06 -22.81
CA GLY A 644 -5.55 -44.87 -23.88
C GLY A 644 -5.51 -44.22 -25.27
N LEU A 645 -5.78 -42.90 -25.37
CA LEU A 645 -5.61 -42.16 -26.61
C LEU A 645 -4.13 -42.03 -26.98
N VAL A 646 -3.80 -42.05 -28.28
CA VAL A 646 -2.42 -41.82 -28.76
C VAL A 646 -1.94 -40.44 -28.41
N SER A 647 -0.62 -40.27 -28.18
CA SER A 647 -0.05 -39.00 -27.69
C SER A 647 -0.39 -37.82 -28.60
N PHE A 648 -0.19 -37.95 -29.91
CA PHE A 648 -0.55 -36.94 -30.91
C PHE A 648 -0.74 -37.56 -32.28
N ILE A 649 -1.37 -36.84 -33.22
CA ILE A 649 -1.54 -37.25 -34.63
C ILE A 649 -0.93 -36.14 -35.49
N PRO A 650 0.09 -36.43 -36.31
CA PRO A 650 0.71 -35.45 -37.20
C PRO A 650 -0.13 -35.22 -38.46
N PHE A 651 -1.31 -34.61 -38.31
CA PHE A 651 -2.28 -34.40 -39.39
C PHE A 651 -1.68 -33.76 -40.65
N TYR A 652 -0.76 -32.83 -40.49
CA TYR A 652 -0.12 -32.08 -41.58
C TYR A 652 0.61 -32.98 -42.55
N ARG A 653 1.10 -34.16 -42.13
CA ARG A 653 1.82 -35.10 -43.03
C ARG A 653 0.96 -35.59 -44.17
N GLU A 654 -0.34 -35.62 -44.03
CA GLU A 654 -1.26 -36.01 -45.11
C GLU A 654 -1.40 -34.92 -46.17
N THR A 655 -1.15 -33.67 -45.85
CA THR A 655 -1.37 -32.47 -46.67
C THR A 655 -0.11 -31.92 -47.31
N ILE A 656 1.06 -32.53 -47.02
CA ILE A 656 2.35 -32.14 -47.58
C ILE A 656 3.05 -33.32 -48.23
N ASP A 657 3.97 -33.03 -49.12
CA ASP A 657 4.96 -33.99 -49.60
C ASP A 657 6.06 -34.10 -48.50
N VAL A 658 6.16 -35.29 -47.89
CA VAL A 658 7.02 -35.53 -46.73
C VAL A 658 8.49 -35.38 -47.06
N LYS A 659 8.90 -35.57 -48.32
CA LYS A 659 10.31 -35.42 -48.73
C LYS A 659 10.71 -33.96 -48.88
N THR A 660 9.82 -33.10 -49.34
CA THR A 660 10.13 -31.72 -49.67
C THR A 660 9.56 -30.73 -48.65
N GLY A 661 8.62 -31.16 -47.79
CA GLY A 661 7.86 -30.29 -46.91
C GLY A 661 6.86 -29.38 -47.63
N ARG A 662 6.78 -29.45 -48.96
CA ARG A 662 5.88 -28.58 -49.73
C ARG A 662 4.44 -29.03 -49.65
N PRO A 663 3.50 -28.08 -49.59
CA PRO A 663 2.07 -28.38 -49.66
C PRO A 663 1.72 -29.20 -50.92
N LYS A 664 0.88 -30.21 -50.75
CA LYS A 664 0.29 -30.90 -51.87
C LYS A 664 -0.73 -29.99 -52.57
N PRO A 665 -0.88 -30.09 -53.89
CA PRO A 665 -1.86 -29.31 -54.62
C PRO A 665 -3.26 -29.44 -54.02
N GLY A 666 -4.02 -28.35 -53.95
CA GLY A 666 -5.40 -28.30 -53.49
C GLY A 666 -5.62 -28.34 -51.97
N PHE A 667 -4.57 -28.27 -51.13
CA PHE A 667 -4.76 -28.19 -49.69
C PHE A 667 -4.62 -26.78 -49.11
N TYR A 668 -3.80 -25.91 -49.70
CA TYR A 668 -3.51 -24.58 -49.17
C TYR A 668 -3.47 -23.53 -50.29
N HIS A 669 -3.93 -22.32 -49.95
CA HIS A 669 -3.80 -21.11 -50.77
C HIS A 669 -2.97 -20.07 -50.02
N THR A 670 -2.39 -19.12 -50.74
CA THR A 670 -1.62 -17.99 -50.16
C THR A 670 -2.54 -16.87 -49.68
N GLU A 671 -3.72 -16.77 -50.24
CA GLU A 671 -4.76 -15.79 -49.87
C GLU A 671 -6.00 -16.52 -49.39
N PRO A 672 -6.80 -15.96 -48.46
CA PRO A 672 -8.04 -16.55 -48.02
C PRO A 672 -9.15 -16.42 -49.09
N ASP A 673 -9.98 -17.44 -49.21
CA ASP A 673 -11.20 -17.40 -49.96
C ASP A 673 -12.31 -18.22 -49.26
N GLU A 674 -13.46 -18.40 -49.89
CA GLU A 674 -14.59 -19.08 -49.26
C GLU A 674 -14.27 -20.54 -48.86
N LEU A 675 -13.46 -21.25 -49.65
CA LEU A 675 -13.03 -22.63 -49.36
C LEU A 675 -11.78 -22.67 -48.49
N TYR A 676 -10.80 -21.81 -48.76
CA TYR A 676 -9.51 -21.76 -48.06
C TYR A 676 -9.53 -20.65 -47.03
N SER A 677 -10.26 -20.83 -45.94
CA SER A 677 -10.50 -19.85 -44.94
C SER A 677 -9.76 -20.13 -43.59
N ILE A 678 -9.16 -21.30 -43.42
CA ILE A 678 -8.47 -21.69 -42.21
C ILE A 678 -7.02 -21.25 -42.29
N ARG A 679 -6.66 -20.14 -41.55
CA ARG A 679 -5.30 -19.68 -41.45
C ARG A 679 -4.44 -20.66 -40.64
N VAL A 680 -3.34 -21.16 -41.21
CA VAL A 680 -2.37 -22.04 -40.55
C VAL A 680 -1.01 -21.35 -40.31
N ALA A 681 -0.69 -20.36 -41.09
CA ALA A 681 0.44 -19.46 -40.93
C ALA A 681 0.30 -18.23 -41.82
N GLU A 682 1.30 -17.35 -41.86
CA GLU A 682 1.29 -16.19 -42.77
C GLU A 682 1.27 -16.64 -44.21
N ASN A 683 0.34 -16.07 -45.02
CA ASN A 683 0.12 -16.44 -46.42
C ASN A 683 -0.08 -17.96 -46.63
N MET A 684 -0.76 -18.62 -45.69
CA MET A 684 -1.05 -20.05 -45.81
C MET A 684 -2.41 -20.38 -45.19
N TYR A 685 -3.40 -20.63 -46.06
CA TYR A 685 -4.79 -20.88 -45.68
C TYR A 685 -5.19 -22.26 -46.13
N MET A 686 -5.63 -23.11 -45.20
CA MET A 686 -6.11 -24.46 -45.44
C MET A 686 -7.58 -24.45 -45.80
N ARG A 687 -7.98 -25.40 -46.60
CA ARG A 687 -9.38 -25.62 -46.95
C ARG A 687 -10.23 -26.06 -45.77
N LYS A 688 -11.39 -25.39 -45.56
CA LYS A 688 -12.24 -25.56 -44.37
C LYS A 688 -12.88 -26.93 -44.21
N ASP A 689 -13.14 -27.64 -45.34
CA ASP A 689 -13.72 -28.96 -45.32
C ASP A 689 -12.82 -30.06 -44.77
N TRP A 690 -11.52 -29.71 -44.51
CA TRP A 690 -10.58 -30.61 -43.84
C TRP A 690 -10.73 -30.63 -42.30
N ALA A 691 -11.41 -29.67 -41.69
CA ALA A 691 -11.59 -29.61 -40.26
C ALA A 691 -12.30 -30.88 -39.72
N ASP A 692 -13.34 -31.36 -40.37
CA ASP A 692 -14.03 -32.60 -40.01
C ASP A 692 -13.14 -33.83 -40.15
N THR A 693 -12.22 -33.83 -41.12
CA THR A 693 -11.26 -34.92 -41.33
C THR A 693 -10.34 -35.07 -40.13
N LEU A 694 -9.92 -33.96 -39.48
CA LEU A 694 -9.06 -34.00 -38.32
C LEU A 694 -9.75 -34.70 -37.13
N ASN A 695 -11.01 -34.37 -36.85
CA ASN A 695 -11.79 -35.04 -35.82
C ASN A 695 -11.99 -36.54 -36.13
N ASN A 696 -12.27 -36.90 -37.37
CA ASN A 696 -12.38 -38.29 -37.81
C ASN A 696 -11.07 -39.07 -37.68
N ARG A 697 -9.89 -38.46 -37.88
CA ARG A 697 -8.60 -39.10 -37.65
C ARG A 697 -8.38 -39.44 -36.16
N ILE A 698 -8.84 -38.62 -35.25
CA ILE A 698 -8.79 -38.91 -33.80
C ILE A 698 -9.69 -40.10 -33.49
N VAL A 699 -10.92 -40.10 -33.96
CA VAL A 699 -11.86 -41.21 -33.74
C VAL A 699 -11.36 -42.53 -34.30
N LYS A 700 -10.74 -42.52 -35.48
CA LYS A 700 -10.20 -43.71 -36.15
C LYS A 700 -8.82 -44.13 -35.66
N SER A 701 -8.18 -43.38 -34.82
CA SER A 701 -6.85 -43.70 -34.25
C SER A 701 -6.94 -44.96 -33.39
N LYS A 702 -5.86 -45.74 -33.32
CA LYS A 702 -5.79 -46.96 -32.50
C LYS A 702 -5.91 -46.58 -31.01
N LEU A 703 -6.79 -47.21 -30.27
CA LEU A 703 -6.89 -47.05 -28.83
C LEU A 703 -5.85 -47.94 -28.15
N GLY A 704 -5.08 -47.37 -27.20
CA GLY A 704 -4.14 -48.07 -26.37
C GLY A 704 -4.82 -48.77 -25.18
N LYS A 705 -4.00 -49.32 -24.27
CA LYS A 705 -4.52 -49.95 -23.06
C LYS A 705 -5.05 -48.86 -22.10
N PRO A 706 -6.28 -49.01 -21.56
CA PRO A 706 -6.78 -48.13 -20.51
C PRO A 706 -5.92 -48.28 -19.24
N HIS A 707 -6.02 -47.33 -18.31
CA HIS A 707 -5.26 -47.25 -17.05
C HIS A 707 -3.74 -47.30 -17.21
N LYS A 708 -3.24 -46.85 -18.37
CA LYS A 708 -1.83 -46.54 -18.55
C LYS A 708 -1.68 -45.04 -18.79
N TYR A 709 -0.81 -44.40 -18.01
CA TYR A 709 -0.51 -42.99 -18.25
C TYR A 709 0.20 -42.79 -19.58
N VAL A 710 -0.46 -42.09 -20.47
CA VAL A 710 0.05 -41.69 -21.80
C VAL A 710 -0.38 -40.24 -22.03
N TYR A 711 0.53 -39.28 -21.83
CA TYR A 711 0.27 -37.88 -22.12
C TYR A 711 -0.21 -37.69 -23.56
N SER A 712 -1.41 -37.19 -23.76
CA SER A 712 -2.06 -37.10 -25.06
C SER A 712 -2.67 -35.72 -25.32
N ASP A 713 -2.31 -35.14 -26.45
CA ASP A 713 -2.93 -33.91 -26.95
C ASP A 713 -4.37 -34.17 -27.42
N ASN A 714 -4.65 -35.39 -27.93
CA ASN A 714 -6.00 -35.77 -28.39
C ASN A 714 -7.00 -35.77 -27.23
N ASP A 715 -6.59 -36.05 -25.99
CA ASP A 715 -7.42 -35.94 -24.81
C ASP A 715 -8.05 -34.51 -24.71
N PHE A 716 -7.23 -33.49 -24.82
CA PHE A 716 -7.66 -32.12 -24.68
C PHE A 716 -8.30 -31.54 -25.95
N ILE A 717 -7.95 -32.04 -27.15
CA ILE A 717 -8.70 -31.71 -28.37
C ILE A 717 -10.16 -32.12 -28.18
N LEU A 718 -10.40 -33.38 -27.75
CA LEU A 718 -11.76 -33.90 -27.53
C LEU A 718 -12.48 -33.15 -26.39
N LEU A 719 -11.80 -32.83 -25.28
CA LEU A 719 -12.37 -32.01 -24.20
C LEU A 719 -12.76 -30.62 -24.69
N GLY A 720 -11.94 -29.97 -25.52
CA GLY A 720 -12.31 -28.71 -26.15
C GLY A 720 -13.61 -28.84 -26.96
N ARG A 721 -13.76 -29.92 -27.77
CA ARG A 721 -15.00 -30.19 -28.49
C ARG A 721 -16.20 -30.45 -27.56
N VAL A 722 -15.99 -31.12 -26.42
CA VAL A 722 -17.04 -31.27 -25.40
C VAL A 722 -17.49 -29.90 -24.86
N VAL A 723 -16.56 -28.98 -24.53
CA VAL A 723 -16.91 -27.62 -24.10
C VAL A 723 -17.73 -26.91 -25.20
N GLU A 724 -17.29 -26.94 -26.45
CA GLU A 724 -17.98 -26.32 -27.58
C GLU A 724 -19.38 -26.91 -27.79
N GLN A 725 -19.52 -28.22 -27.70
CA GLN A 725 -20.80 -28.91 -27.86
C GLN A 725 -21.82 -28.52 -26.76
N ILE A 726 -21.37 -28.43 -25.52
CA ILE A 726 -22.25 -28.08 -24.38
C ILE A 726 -22.63 -26.60 -24.41
N THR A 727 -21.69 -25.73 -24.78
CA THR A 727 -21.89 -24.27 -24.71
C THR A 727 -22.52 -23.66 -25.97
N GLY A 728 -22.37 -24.32 -27.10
CA GLY A 728 -22.75 -23.80 -28.43
C GLY A 728 -21.81 -22.68 -28.91
N MET A 729 -20.67 -22.48 -28.24
CA MET A 729 -19.69 -21.42 -28.52
C MET A 729 -18.32 -22.03 -28.80
N PRO A 730 -17.51 -21.44 -29.70
CA PRO A 730 -16.09 -21.79 -29.82
C PRO A 730 -15.37 -21.67 -28.49
N LEU A 731 -14.39 -22.53 -28.21
CA LEU A 731 -13.65 -22.58 -26.96
C LEU A 731 -13.02 -21.23 -26.60
N ASN A 732 -12.39 -20.56 -27.56
CA ASN A 732 -11.76 -19.26 -27.38
C ASN A 732 -12.75 -18.18 -26.92
N GLU A 733 -13.97 -18.18 -27.44
CA GLU A 733 -15.02 -17.23 -27.06
C GLU A 733 -15.58 -17.55 -25.67
N TYR A 734 -15.84 -18.83 -25.40
CA TYR A 734 -16.36 -19.23 -24.09
C TYR A 734 -15.41 -18.87 -22.97
N VAL A 735 -14.13 -19.25 -23.07
CA VAL A 735 -13.15 -18.97 -22.02
C VAL A 735 -12.88 -17.48 -21.88
N ARG A 736 -12.85 -16.73 -22.98
CA ARG A 736 -12.69 -15.27 -22.96
C ARG A 736 -13.82 -14.58 -22.19
N LYS A 737 -15.06 -14.90 -22.47
CA LYS A 737 -16.23 -14.33 -21.82
C LYS A 737 -16.34 -14.75 -20.35
N THR A 738 -16.00 -16.01 -20.05
CA THR A 738 -16.19 -16.59 -18.70
C THR A 738 -15.07 -16.21 -17.73
N PHE A 739 -13.82 -16.09 -18.20
CA PHE A 739 -12.65 -15.90 -17.35
C PHE A 739 -11.81 -14.67 -17.73
N TYR A 740 -11.34 -14.56 -18.98
CA TYR A 740 -10.33 -13.58 -19.32
C TYR A 740 -10.83 -12.15 -19.24
N GLN A 741 -11.99 -11.89 -19.84
CA GLN A 741 -12.60 -10.57 -19.81
C GLN A 741 -13.00 -10.13 -18.40
N PRO A 742 -13.67 -10.96 -17.57
CA PRO A 742 -13.96 -10.60 -16.17
C PRO A 742 -12.70 -10.37 -15.31
N LEU A 743 -11.62 -11.12 -15.55
CA LEU A 743 -10.35 -10.95 -14.85
C LEU A 743 -9.52 -9.78 -15.36
N GLY A 744 -9.91 -9.14 -16.47
CA GLY A 744 -9.14 -8.07 -17.10
C GLY A 744 -7.86 -8.53 -17.78
N MET A 745 -7.82 -9.80 -18.24
CA MET A 745 -6.71 -10.36 -19.00
C MET A 745 -6.80 -9.87 -20.45
N ILE A 746 -6.01 -8.87 -20.79
CA ILE A 746 -6.11 -8.14 -22.05
C ILE A 746 -5.24 -8.73 -23.17
N SER A 747 -4.11 -9.35 -22.80
CA SER A 747 -3.16 -9.95 -23.75
C SER A 747 -3.33 -11.47 -23.87
N THR A 748 -4.32 -12.05 -23.17
CA THR A 748 -4.57 -13.50 -23.20
C THR A 748 -5.63 -13.82 -24.25
N THR A 749 -5.21 -14.46 -25.33
CA THR A 749 -6.10 -14.74 -26.46
C THR A 749 -5.60 -15.90 -27.30
N PHE A 750 -6.53 -16.53 -28.02
CA PHE A 750 -6.19 -17.33 -29.19
C PHE A 750 -6.02 -16.37 -30.38
N LYS A 751 -5.25 -16.78 -31.40
CA LYS A 751 -5.01 -15.98 -32.60
C LYS A 751 -4.55 -14.53 -32.31
N PRO A 752 -3.45 -14.34 -31.59
CA PRO A 752 -3.04 -13.03 -31.10
C PRO A 752 -2.82 -11.98 -32.20
N ARG A 753 -2.53 -12.39 -33.43
CA ARG A 753 -2.36 -11.46 -34.58
C ARG A 753 -3.62 -10.67 -34.93
N GLU A 754 -4.80 -11.11 -34.46
CA GLU A 754 -6.06 -10.38 -34.63
C GLU A 754 -6.23 -9.27 -33.57
N HIS A 755 -5.41 -9.29 -32.48
CA HIS A 755 -5.62 -8.46 -31.29
C HIS A 755 -4.38 -7.73 -30.81
N GLU A 756 -3.17 -8.29 -31.06
CA GLU A 756 -1.90 -7.79 -30.55
C GLU A 756 -1.00 -7.28 -31.69
N PRO A 757 -0.27 -6.19 -31.49
CA PRO A 757 0.78 -5.78 -32.41
C PRO A 757 1.84 -6.87 -32.54
N ILE A 758 2.25 -7.20 -33.76
CA ILE A 758 3.17 -8.31 -34.03
C ILE A 758 4.51 -8.20 -33.27
N ASN A 759 4.99 -6.96 -33.04
CA ASN A 759 6.24 -6.68 -32.32
C ASN A 759 6.16 -6.92 -30.80
N THR A 760 4.96 -7.14 -30.23
CA THR A 760 4.79 -7.54 -28.83
C THR A 760 4.84 -9.04 -28.64
N ILE A 761 4.75 -9.82 -29.71
CA ILE A 761 4.67 -11.27 -29.67
C ILE A 761 6.05 -11.88 -29.91
N ALA A 762 6.51 -12.76 -29.03
CA ALA A 762 7.78 -13.47 -29.24
C ALA A 762 7.67 -14.47 -30.40
N PRO A 763 8.66 -14.51 -31.31
CA PRO A 763 8.70 -15.56 -32.36
C PRO A 763 8.89 -16.92 -31.69
N THR A 764 8.25 -17.99 -32.26
CA THR A 764 8.38 -19.34 -31.70
C THR A 764 9.48 -20.13 -32.42
N GLU A 765 9.35 -20.43 -33.69
CA GLU A 765 10.36 -21.21 -34.42
C GLU A 765 10.49 -20.77 -35.88
N LYS A 766 11.62 -21.05 -36.52
CA LYS A 766 11.76 -21.06 -37.96
C LYS A 766 11.41 -22.47 -38.45
N GLU A 767 10.12 -22.68 -38.68
CA GLU A 767 9.55 -23.99 -39.03
C GLU A 767 10.03 -24.49 -40.41
N LYS A 768 10.43 -25.76 -40.51
CA LYS A 768 11.12 -26.34 -41.68
C LYS A 768 10.39 -27.49 -42.30
N LEU A 769 9.30 -27.98 -41.73
CA LEU A 769 8.65 -29.22 -42.14
C LEU A 769 7.27 -29.04 -42.78
N PHE A 770 6.55 -28.02 -42.41
CA PHE A 770 5.14 -27.85 -42.78
C PHE A 770 4.84 -26.47 -43.36
N ARG A 771 5.13 -25.42 -42.55
CA ARG A 771 4.80 -24.02 -42.92
C ARG A 771 5.98 -23.27 -43.53
N LEU A 772 7.18 -23.78 -43.37
CA LEU A 772 8.43 -23.32 -44.00
C LEU A 772 8.73 -21.81 -43.76
N GLN A 773 8.38 -21.27 -42.62
CA GLN A 773 8.53 -19.87 -42.30
C GLN A 773 8.80 -19.64 -40.81
N GLN A 774 9.21 -18.39 -40.45
CA GLN A 774 9.26 -17.95 -39.06
C GLN A 774 7.85 -17.82 -38.52
N LEU A 775 7.53 -18.54 -37.46
CA LEU A 775 6.24 -18.43 -36.79
C LEU A 775 6.32 -17.31 -35.75
N ARG A 776 5.37 -16.38 -35.83
CA ARG A 776 5.19 -15.29 -34.87
C ARG A 776 3.72 -14.91 -34.77
N GLY A 777 3.08 -15.23 -33.65
CA GLY A 777 1.64 -15.03 -33.46
C GLY A 777 0.76 -16.04 -34.17
N ASP A 778 1.31 -16.93 -34.98
CA ASP A 778 0.70 -18.16 -35.42
C ASP A 778 1.17 -19.28 -34.47
N VAL A 779 0.24 -20.14 -34.04
CA VAL A 779 0.51 -21.16 -33.02
C VAL A 779 1.63 -22.13 -33.45
N HIS A 780 2.52 -22.47 -32.51
CA HIS A 780 3.60 -23.42 -32.73
C HIS A 780 3.08 -24.81 -33.15
N ASP A 781 2.08 -25.33 -32.42
CA ASP A 781 1.53 -26.64 -32.65
C ASP A 781 0.91 -26.78 -34.03
N PRO A 782 1.38 -27.72 -34.89
CA PRO A 782 0.86 -27.88 -36.25
C PRO A 782 -0.59 -28.37 -36.29
N GLY A 783 -0.98 -29.22 -35.33
CA GLY A 783 -2.36 -29.72 -35.24
C GLY A 783 -3.32 -28.58 -34.89
N THR A 784 -3.00 -27.77 -33.91
CA THR A 784 -3.80 -26.59 -33.56
C THR A 784 -3.89 -25.58 -34.70
N ALA A 785 -2.80 -25.36 -35.45
CA ALA A 785 -2.82 -24.53 -36.67
C ALA A 785 -3.86 -25.01 -37.69
N MET A 786 -3.91 -26.32 -37.92
CA MET A 786 -4.92 -26.93 -38.81
C MET A 786 -6.36 -26.84 -38.27
N PHE A 787 -6.55 -26.70 -36.95
CA PHE A 787 -7.82 -26.31 -36.32
C PHE A 787 -8.07 -24.79 -36.35
N GLY A 788 -7.32 -24.04 -37.14
CA GLY A 788 -7.48 -22.59 -37.27
C GLY A 788 -6.94 -21.80 -36.09
N GLY A 789 -5.97 -22.34 -35.37
CA GLY A 789 -5.33 -21.67 -34.22
C GLY A 789 -6.08 -21.84 -32.89
N VAL A 790 -7.18 -22.59 -32.84
CA VAL A 790 -7.96 -22.82 -31.61
C VAL A 790 -8.17 -24.33 -31.41
N ALA A 791 -7.55 -24.87 -30.36
CA ALA A 791 -7.79 -26.23 -29.93
C ALA A 791 -7.64 -26.37 -28.42
N GLY A 792 -8.19 -27.42 -27.82
CA GLY A 792 -8.20 -27.59 -26.37
C GLY A 792 -6.84 -27.89 -25.76
N HIS A 793 -5.83 -28.27 -26.57
CA HIS A 793 -4.50 -28.66 -26.05
C HIS A 793 -3.41 -27.60 -26.24
N ALA A 794 -3.59 -26.66 -27.20
CA ALA A 794 -2.64 -25.59 -27.52
C ALA A 794 -3.34 -24.44 -28.25
N GLY A 795 -2.66 -23.32 -28.50
CA GLY A 795 -3.13 -22.16 -29.26
C GLY A 795 -3.41 -20.92 -28.45
N LEU A 796 -3.36 -21.00 -27.13
CA LEU A 796 -3.44 -19.83 -26.27
C LEU A 796 -2.11 -19.07 -26.26
N PHE A 797 -2.17 -17.74 -26.30
CA PHE A 797 -1.08 -16.82 -26.09
C PHE A 797 -1.39 -15.95 -24.88
N SER A 798 -0.33 -15.53 -24.14
CA SER A 798 -0.50 -14.69 -22.94
C SER A 798 0.81 -13.97 -22.60
N ASP A 799 0.71 -12.92 -21.78
CA ASP A 799 1.81 -12.43 -20.99
C ASP A 799 1.78 -13.01 -19.56
N ALA A 800 2.87 -12.81 -18.79
CA ALA A 800 2.98 -13.41 -17.47
C ALA A 800 2.04 -12.78 -16.43
N TYR A 801 1.68 -11.50 -16.58
CA TYR A 801 0.77 -10.82 -15.67
C TYR A 801 -0.67 -11.32 -15.83
N ASP A 802 -1.14 -11.40 -17.06
CA ASP A 802 -2.48 -11.91 -17.36
C ASP A 802 -2.65 -13.34 -16.84
N LEU A 803 -1.65 -14.19 -17.12
CA LEU A 803 -1.70 -15.57 -16.62
C LEU A 803 -1.71 -15.60 -15.09
N ALA A 804 -0.99 -14.69 -14.44
CA ALA A 804 -0.98 -14.59 -12.98
C ALA A 804 -2.34 -14.19 -12.39
N LEU A 805 -3.15 -13.40 -13.09
CA LEU A 805 -4.54 -13.09 -12.66
C LEU A 805 -5.38 -14.36 -12.56
N LEU A 806 -5.31 -15.22 -13.56
CA LEU A 806 -6.05 -16.49 -13.58
C LEU A 806 -5.64 -17.41 -12.42
N TYR A 807 -4.33 -17.58 -12.21
CA TYR A 807 -3.85 -18.49 -11.18
C TYR A 807 -3.96 -17.92 -9.77
N GLN A 808 -3.91 -16.61 -9.60
CA GLN A 808 -4.23 -15.99 -8.32
C GLN A 808 -5.72 -16.13 -7.99
N MET A 809 -6.61 -16.03 -8.98
CA MET A 809 -8.04 -16.34 -8.80
C MET A 809 -8.21 -17.77 -8.30
N LEU A 810 -7.51 -18.75 -8.88
CA LEU A 810 -7.55 -20.14 -8.41
C LEU A 810 -6.99 -20.29 -6.99
N LEU A 811 -5.86 -19.66 -6.65
CA LEU A 811 -5.27 -19.66 -5.31
C LEU A 811 -6.18 -19.04 -4.27
N ASN A 812 -6.95 -18.03 -4.65
CA ASN A 812 -7.94 -17.39 -3.77
C ASN A 812 -9.26 -18.18 -3.64
N GLY A 813 -9.30 -19.44 -4.08
CA GLY A 813 -10.51 -20.27 -4.01
C GLY A 813 -11.61 -19.83 -4.98
N GLY A 814 -11.21 -19.32 -6.16
CA GLY A 814 -12.12 -18.98 -7.26
C GLY A 814 -12.59 -17.54 -7.29
N GLU A 815 -11.98 -16.69 -6.49
CA GLU A 815 -12.35 -15.27 -6.41
C GLU A 815 -11.15 -14.36 -6.66
N LEU A 816 -11.35 -13.34 -7.44
CA LEU A 816 -10.42 -12.22 -7.56
C LEU A 816 -11.21 -10.91 -7.64
N ASN A 817 -10.84 -9.91 -6.84
CA ASN A 817 -11.42 -8.55 -6.89
C ASN A 817 -12.92 -8.48 -6.49
N GLY A 818 -13.33 -9.39 -5.61
CA GLY A 818 -14.72 -9.49 -5.21
C GLY A 818 -15.63 -10.19 -6.24
N MET A 819 -15.04 -10.69 -7.33
CA MET A 819 -15.75 -11.45 -8.35
C MET A 819 -15.42 -12.93 -8.19
N ARG A 820 -16.43 -13.74 -7.92
CA ARG A 820 -16.32 -15.19 -7.85
C ARG A 820 -16.62 -15.81 -9.21
N LEU A 821 -15.63 -16.49 -9.78
CA LEU A 821 -15.75 -17.18 -11.06
C LEU A 821 -15.90 -18.70 -10.91
N LEU A 822 -15.28 -19.26 -9.85
CA LEU A 822 -15.38 -20.68 -9.49
C LEU A 822 -15.65 -20.85 -7.99
N LYS A 823 -16.18 -22.00 -7.61
CA LYS A 823 -16.29 -22.41 -6.21
C LYS A 823 -14.97 -22.99 -5.71
N LYS A 824 -14.67 -22.76 -4.43
CA LYS A 824 -13.46 -23.30 -3.81
C LYS A 824 -13.44 -24.84 -3.87
N GLU A 825 -14.56 -25.46 -3.60
CA GLU A 825 -14.73 -26.92 -3.61
C GLU A 825 -14.41 -27.52 -4.97
N THR A 826 -14.80 -26.85 -6.06
CA THR A 826 -14.46 -27.26 -7.43
C THR A 826 -12.96 -27.23 -7.66
N ILE A 827 -12.30 -26.15 -7.23
CA ILE A 827 -10.84 -26.01 -7.38
C ILE A 827 -10.12 -27.07 -6.55
N ASP A 828 -10.47 -27.22 -5.28
CA ASP A 828 -9.86 -28.19 -4.36
C ASP A 828 -9.99 -29.62 -4.94
N TYR A 829 -11.16 -29.95 -5.50
CA TYR A 829 -11.42 -31.25 -6.11
C TYR A 829 -10.54 -31.47 -7.35
N PHE A 830 -10.49 -30.54 -8.29
CA PHE A 830 -9.73 -30.71 -9.53
C PHE A 830 -8.21 -30.68 -9.31
N THR A 831 -7.73 -29.94 -8.32
CA THR A 831 -6.30 -29.80 -8.03
C THR A 831 -5.73 -30.87 -7.08
N ALA A 832 -6.57 -31.71 -6.47
CA ALA A 832 -6.14 -32.84 -5.66
C ALA A 832 -5.49 -33.95 -6.52
N TYR A 833 -4.74 -34.87 -5.92
CA TYR A 833 -4.29 -36.09 -6.60
C TYR A 833 -5.48 -37.02 -6.84
N HIS A 834 -5.65 -37.46 -8.08
CA HIS A 834 -6.75 -38.34 -8.46
C HIS A 834 -6.30 -39.64 -9.18
N SER A 835 -5.07 -39.66 -9.66
CA SER A 835 -4.52 -40.86 -10.28
C SER A 835 -3.67 -41.65 -9.31
N ASP A 836 -3.86 -42.95 -9.26
CA ASP A 836 -2.99 -43.90 -8.52
C ASP A 836 -1.70 -44.26 -9.28
N ILE A 837 -1.73 -44.17 -10.60
CA ILE A 837 -0.65 -44.54 -11.53
C ILE A 837 0.22 -43.34 -11.97
N SER A 838 -0.15 -42.14 -11.64
CA SER A 838 0.58 -40.90 -11.98
C SER A 838 0.44 -39.82 -10.91
N ARG A 839 1.19 -38.72 -11.04
CA ARG A 839 1.09 -37.55 -10.18
C ARG A 839 -0.07 -36.62 -10.51
N ARG A 840 -0.99 -36.97 -11.40
CA ARG A 840 -2.01 -36.05 -11.94
C ARG A 840 -3.15 -35.72 -10.94
N GLY A 841 -3.55 -34.46 -10.94
CA GLY A 841 -4.89 -34.01 -10.61
C GLY A 841 -5.80 -34.01 -11.86
N ILE A 842 -7.07 -33.69 -11.72
CA ILE A 842 -8.01 -33.64 -12.83
C ILE A 842 -7.65 -32.49 -13.77
N GLY A 843 -7.00 -32.83 -14.88
CA GLY A 843 -6.47 -31.89 -15.88
C GLY A 843 -5.17 -31.20 -15.53
N PHE A 844 -4.80 -31.09 -14.23
CA PHE A 844 -3.58 -30.44 -13.77
C PHE A 844 -2.40 -31.40 -13.62
N ASP A 845 -1.18 -30.88 -13.81
CA ASP A 845 0.06 -31.52 -13.39
C ASP A 845 0.36 -31.15 -11.94
N LYS A 846 1.07 -32.05 -11.23
CA LYS A 846 1.36 -31.91 -9.80
C LYS A 846 2.81 -32.34 -9.51
N PRO A 847 3.34 -32.06 -8.29
CA PRO A 847 4.61 -32.62 -7.86
C PRO A 847 4.60 -34.15 -7.86
N GLU A 848 5.78 -34.77 -7.96
CA GLU A 848 5.92 -36.20 -7.70
C GLU A 848 5.38 -36.52 -6.27
N LYS A 849 4.75 -37.66 -6.10
CA LYS A 849 4.18 -38.06 -4.80
C LYS A 849 5.26 -38.23 -3.71
N ASP A 850 6.45 -38.62 -4.13
CA ASP A 850 7.66 -38.79 -3.29
C ASP A 850 8.64 -37.60 -3.42
N ASN A 851 8.18 -36.43 -3.84
CA ASN A 851 9.01 -35.28 -4.26
C ASN A 851 10.09 -34.90 -3.24
N ALA A 852 9.80 -35.00 -1.94
CA ALA A 852 10.74 -34.63 -0.87
C ALA A 852 11.99 -35.56 -0.78
N THR A 853 11.87 -36.77 -1.29
CA THR A 853 12.93 -37.79 -1.26
C THR A 853 13.44 -38.18 -2.64
N ASN A 854 12.78 -37.69 -3.69
CA ASN A 854 13.13 -37.98 -5.07
C ASN A 854 14.46 -37.33 -5.46
N LYS A 855 15.32 -38.05 -6.15
CA LYS A 855 16.61 -37.53 -6.68
C LYS A 855 16.43 -36.48 -7.75
N SER A 856 15.28 -36.48 -8.44
CA SER A 856 14.93 -35.53 -9.47
C SER A 856 13.55 -34.93 -9.14
N PRO A 857 13.46 -34.05 -8.14
CA PRO A 857 12.19 -33.51 -7.70
C PRO A 857 11.53 -32.68 -8.82
N TYR A 858 10.21 -32.78 -8.93
CA TYR A 858 9.44 -32.09 -9.96
C TYR A 858 8.21 -31.39 -9.33
N PRO A 859 7.95 -30.12 -9.66
CA PRO A 859 8.71 -29.22 -10.52
C PRO A 859 9.98 -28.65 -9.86
N SER A 860 10.06 -28.62 -8.52
CA SER A 860 11.24 -28.30 -7.71
C SER A 860 11.13 -28.96 -6.32
N LEU A 861 12.19 -28.95 -5.53
CA LEU A 861 12.25 -29.68 -4.25
C LEU A 861 11.30 -29.11 -3.19
N SER A 862 11.23 -27.76 -3.09
CA SER A 862 10.56 -27.09 -1.96
C SER A 862 9.05 -26.92 -2.14
N VAL A 863 8.48 -27.34 -3.26
CA VAL A 863 7.03 -27.25 -3.50
C VAL A 863 6.23 -28.12 -2.56
N SER A 864 5.03 -27.67 -2.17
CA SER A 864 4.13 -28.50 -1.36
C SER A 864 3.37 -29.53 -2.21
N PRO A 865 2.88 -30.62 -1.62
CA PRO A 865 2.01 -31.59 -2.32
C PRO A 865 0.69 -30.97 -2.85
N LEU A 866 0.30 -29.79 -2.35
CA LEU A 866 -0.88 -29.06 -2.84
C LEU A 866 -0.61 -28.32 -4.15
N THR A 867 0.66 -28.14 -4.54
CA THR A 867 1.04 -27.44 -5.76
C THR A 867 0.39 -28.06 -6.98
N PHE A 868 -0.09 -27.23 -7.90
CA PHE A 868 -0.65 -27.60 -9.18
C PHE A 868 -0.20 -26.65 -10.29
N GLY A 869 -0.16 -27.10 -11.50
CA GLY A 869 0.28 -26.29 -12.63
C GLY A 869 0.47 -27.09 -13.90
N HIS A 870 1.28 -26.60 -14.79
CA HIS A 870 1.70 -27.28 -16.04
C HIS A 870 2.91 -26.61 -16.66
N THR A 871 3.57 -27.33 -17.56
CA THR A 871 4.61 -26.77 -18.43
C THR A 871 4.16 -26.75 -19.88
N GLY A 872 4.69 -25.80 -20.66
CA GLY A 872 4.49 -25.71 -22.12
C GLY A 872 5.74 -26.09 -22.89
N TYR A 873 5.56 -26.72 -24.05
CA TYR A 873 6.64 -27.15 -24.93
C TYR A 873 7.53 -25.98 -25.38
N THR A 874 6.94 -24.82 -25.60
CA THR A 874 7.62 -23.58 -25.99
C THR A 874 8.58 -23.03 -24.94
N GLY A 875 8.54 -23.55 -23.69
CA GLY A 875 9.40 -23.12 -22.57
C GLY A 875 8.67 -22.47 -21.43
N ILE A 876 7.36 -22.55 -21.42
CA ILE A 876 6.50 -21.98 -20.38
C ILE A 876 6.44 -22.88 -19.14
N GLY A 877 6.25 -22.29 -17.97
CA GLY A 877 5.92 -22.98 -16.71
C GLY A 877 5.03 -22.11 -15.83
N VAL A 878 3.98 -22.69 -15.26
CA VAL A 878 3.14 -22.05 -14.25
C VAL A 878 2.86 -23.03 -13.12
N TRP A 879 3.12 -22.58 -11.88
CA TRP A 879 2.94 -23.38 -10.68
C TRP A 879 2.33 -22.54 -9.56
N ALA A 880 1.21 -23.00 -9.04
CA ALA A 880 0.48 -22.40 -7.94
C ALA A 880 0.53 -23.32 -6.72
N ASP A 881 0.98 -22.81 -5.57
CA ASP A 881 1.12 -23.56 -4.33
C ASP A 881 0.15 -23.00 -3.26
N PRO A 882 -1.01 -23.65 -3.03
CA PRO A 882 -2.00 -23.19 -2.05
C PRO A 882 -1.50 -23.17 -0.62
N LYS A 883 -0.56 -24.05 -0.24
CA LYS A 883 -0.01 -24.08 1.12
C LYS A 883 0.67 -22.79 1.51
N TYR A 884 1.35 -22.17 0.56
CA TYR A 884 2.12 -20.97 0.78
C TYR A 884 1.48 -19.73 0.14
N ASN A 885 0.34 -19.89 -0.52
CA ASN A 885 -0.27 -18.86 -1.38
C ASN A 885 0.76 -18.22 -2.31
N LEU A 886 1.53 -19.11 -2.97
CA LEU A 886 2.68 -18.75 -3.80
C LEU A 886 2.40 -19.11 -5.25
N LEU A 887 2.65 -18.17 -6.16
CA LEU A 887 2.56 -18.36 -7.60
C LEU A 887 3.93 -18.14 -8.24
N TYR A 888 4.33 -19.06 -9.10
CA TYR A 888 5.52 -18.95 -9.93
C TYR A 888 5.17 -19.10 -11.40
N ILE A 889 5.62 -18.17 -12.23
CA ILE A 889 5.47 -18.19 -13.69
C ILE A 889 6.83 -17.96 -14.34
N PHE A 890 7.13 -18.77 -15.33
CA PHE A 890 8.30 -18.64 -16.18
C PHE A 890 7.89 -18.69 -17.64
N PHE A 891 8.27 -17.68 -18.42
CA PHE A 891 8.00 -17.60 -19.86
C PHE A 891 9.29 -17.54 -20.64
N SER A 892 9.38 -18.32 -21.72
CA SER A 892 10.46 -18.26 -22.69
C SER A 892 9.98 -18.81 -24.05
N ASN A 893 10.75 -18.54 -25.09
CA ASN A 893 10.56 -19.12 -26.41
C ASN A 893 11.75 -20.01 -26.79
N ARG A 894 12.05 -21.01 -25.94
CA ARG A 894 13.19 -21.94 -26.11
C ARG A 894 13.17 -22.64 -27.48
N VAL A 895 12.02 -22.76 -28.12
CA VAL A 895 11.85 -23.40 -29.43
C VAL A 895 12.35 -22.55 -30.58
N ASN A 896 12.67 -21.29 -30.36
CA ASN A 896 13.25 -20.41 -31.36
C ASN A 896 14.78 -20.60 -31.42
N PRO A 897 15.40 -20.81 -32.61
CA PRO A 897 14.73 -20.93 -33.89
C PRO A 897 14.48 -22.37 -34.34
N ASP A 898 14.92 -23.40 -33.62
CA ASP A 898 15.12 -24.78 -34.06
C ASP A 898 13.94 -25.74 -33.80
N GLY A 899 12.77 -25.22 -33.39
CA GLY A 899 11.58 -26.04 -33.13
C GLY A 899 11.64 -26.88 -31.87
N GLY A 900 12.65 -26.67 -31.01
CA GLY A 900 12.82 -27.32 -29.71
C GLY A 900 13.74 -28.54 -29.71
N GLU A 901 14.61 -28.69 -30.70
CA GLU A 901 15.78 -29.59 -30.66
C GLU A 901 16.69 -29.23 -29.47
N ASN A 902 16.72 -27.95 -29.12
CA ASN A 902 17.45 -27.46 -27.97
C ASN A 902 16.76 -27.85 -26.63
N ASN A 903 17.40 -28.78 -25.89
CA ASN A 903 16.91 -29.22 -24.57
C ASN A 903 17.59 -28.53 -23.36
N LYS A 904 18.43 -27.51 -23.59
CA LYS A 904 19.27 -26.87 -22.57
C LYS A 904 18.45 -26.25 -21.45
N LEU A 905 17.26 -25.73 -21.72
CA LEU A 905 16.39 -25.18 -20.67
C LEU A 905 16.06 -26.22 -19.59
N SER A 906 15.85 -27.47 -19.98
CA SER A 906 15.59 -28.57 -19.04
C SER A 906 16.89 -29.17 -18.49
N SER A 907 17.94 -29.41 -19.32
CA SER A 907 19.19 -29.97 -18.84
C SER A 907 19.97 -29.08 -17.89
N LEU A 908 19.76 -27.78 -17.92
CA LEU A 908 20.30 -26.80 -16.98
C LEU A 908 19.34 -26.51 -15.79
N ASN A 909 18.26 -27.24 -15.66
CA ASN A 909 17.24 -27.08 -14.60
C ASN A 909 16.73 -25.65 -14.36
N VAL A 910 16.80 -24.76 -15.35
CA VAL A 910 16.57 -23.30 -15.21
C VAL A 910 15.26 -22.99 -14.48
N ARG A 911 14.16 -23.64 -14.86
CA ARG A 911 12.83 -23.39 -14.27
C ARG A 911 12.75 -23.85 -12.82
N SER A 912 13.30 -25.02 -12.52
CA SER A 912 13.33 -25.61 -11.17
C SER A 912 14.23 -24.81 -10.23
N ASP A 913 15.41 -24.39 -10.70
CA ASP A 913 16.35 -23.60 -9.90
C ASP A 913 15.80 -22.21 -9.56
N ILE A 914 15.16 -21.53 -10.52
CA ILE A 914 14.48 -20.25 -10.26
C ILE A 914 13.35 -20.44 -9.24
N GLN A 915 12.53 -21.48 -9.38
CA GLN A 915 11.47 -21.79 -8.43
C GLN A 915 12.04 -22.01 -7.02
N GLU A 916 13.13 -22.74 -6.89
CA GLU A 916 13.82 -23.01 -5.63
C GLU A 916 14.35 -21.72 -4.97
N VAL A 917 14.87 -20.77 -5.76
CA VAL A 917 15.28 -19.45 -5.24
C VAL A 917 14.10 -18.70 -4.65
N ILE A 918 12.91 -18.76 -5.27
CA ILE A 918 11.70 -18.11 -4.76
C ILE A 918 11.29 -18.70 -3.41
N TYR A 919 11.28 -20.03 -3.27
CA TYR A 919 11.01 -20.68 -1.97
C TYR A 919 12.05 -20.33 -0.91
N LYS A 920 13.34 -20.29 -1.25
CA LYS A 920 14.41 -19.86 -0.35
C LYS A 920 14.21 -18.43 0.12
N ALA A 921 13.82 -17.51 -0.77
CA ALA A 921 13.53 -16.13 -0.44
C ALA A 921 12.36 -16.01 0.55
N MET A 922 11.30 -16.80 0.34
CA MET A 922 10.15 -16.86 1.23
C MET A 922 10.53 -17.41 2.62
N PHE A 923 11.24 -18.55 2.71
CA PHE A 923 11.62 -19.16 3.98
C PHE A 923 12.61 -18.31 4.77
N LYS A 924 13.55 -17.63 4.10
CA LYS A 924 14.49 -16.72 4.73
C LYS A 924 13.80 -15.52 5.34
N LYS A 925 12.84 -14.91 4.64
CA LYS A 925 12.03 -13.79 5.15
C LYS A 925 11.21 -14.21 6.35
N ALA A 926 10.53 -15.35 6.29
CA ALA A 926 9.75 -15.89 7.41
C ALA A 926 10.60 -16.16 8.66
N LYS A 927 11.82 -16.69 8.51
CA LYS A 927 12.76 -16.89 9.63
C LYS A 927 13.19 -15.56 10.26
N ALA A 928 13.43 -14.52 9.47
CA ALA A 928 13.80 -13.20 9.96
C ALA A 928 12.66 -12.57 10.77
N GLU A 929 11.42 -12.67 10.32
CA GLU A 929 10.24 -12.17 11.02
C GLU A 929 10.01 -12.88 12.36
N VAL A 930 10.20 -14.20 12.40
CA VAL A 930 10.13 -14.99 13.66
C VAL A 930 11.24 -14.59 14.63
N ALA A 931 12.45 -14.32 14.13
CA ALA A 931 13.56 -13.85 14.98
C ALA A 931 13.27 -12.48 15.60
N VAL A 932 12.73 -11.55 14.83
CA VAL A 932 12.31 -10.22 15.32
C VAL A 932 11.23 -10.37 16.39
N LYS A 933 10.17 -11.13 16.14
CA LYS A 933 9.09 -11.37 17.10
C LYS A 933 9.59 -12.04 18.41
N LYS A 934 10.55 -12.96 18.34
CA LYS A 934 11.17 -13.57 19.53
C LYS A 934 11.99 -12.57 20.34
N THR A 935 12.70 -11.69 19.66
CA THR A 935 13.50 -10.63 20.30
C THR A 935 12.59 -9.63 21.02
N ASP A 936 11.46 -9.29 20.42
CA ASP A 936 10.46 -8.39 21.03
C ASP A 936 9.76 -9.04 22.24
N LEU A 937 9.44 -10.34 22.16
CA LEU A 937 8.88 -11.11 23.28
C LEU A 937 9.86 -11.27 24.47
N VAL A 938 11.16 -11.36 24.19
CA VAL A 938 12.19 -11.42 25.23
C VAL A 938 12.43 -10.04 25.86
N LYS A 939 12.32 -8.97 25.05
CA LYS A 939 12.39 -7.58 25.56
C LYS A 939 11.14 -7.19 26.36
N SER A 940 9.99 -7.75 26.08
CA SER A 940 8.74 -7.46 26.81
C SER A 940 8.64 -8.24 28.16
N LYS A 941 9.52 -9.21 28.40
CA LYS A 941 9.60 -10.00 29.64
C LYS A 941 10.76 -9.60 30.56
N LYS A 942 11.57 -8.65 30.15
CA LYS A 942 12.57 -7.95 30.97
C LYS A 942 12.11 -6.51 31.23
#